data_723bf602f1d8690a0ce5cc1efa3d30ef
#
_entry.id   723bf602f1d8690a0ce5cc1efa3d30ef
#
_cell.length_a   1.000
_cell.length_b   1.000
_cell.length_c   1.000
_cell.angle_alpha   90.00
_cell.angle_beta   90.00
_cell.angle_gamma   90.00
#
_symmetry.space_group_name_H-M   'P 1'
#
loop_
_entity.id
_entity.type
_entity.pdbx_description
1 polymer ?
#
loop_
_entity_poly.entity_id
_entity_poly.type
_entity_poly.pdbx_seq_one_letter_code
_entity_poly.pdbx_strand_id
1 'polypeptide(L)'
;MKFEIPAGTARLLEESKTDALKFGISQVTTICLLFTALKNEKIVQAFKALGADVESMLAAIRKIMTEEAEWNNDRIDAGVSDELPYVDFDTECTRVVRLLVLEYKLYKGRCENEGLIILSILHDRQNEAKALLMGQGLTYEKAQEAFLEKETTTPQDDFNFPNEDNSPFPDDMDGGPQQGSNNKTNTAQKKNDTDTPITDNFGTDLTKVAEKGGLDPVVGREKEIERIVQILCRRKKNNPIIIGEPGVGKSAIVEGLAERIAKHNVPHLLDNKRIVSLNMATIVAGTQYRGQFEERLRRLIKELQTHPEIILFIDEIHTIIGAGSAPGSLDAANILKPALARGEIQCIGATTINEFKKTIEKDGALDRRFQKIMLEPTTAEETLTILHNIKKRYEDHHNVTYTDDALKACVDLTVRYVTDRALPDKAIDALDEVGARMHLAGTGKPKNLEELQQRIDDLRNQKIQAAKEQNYELAANLRDQVQDLTRELDKATEEWQNQQRSHPSEVNANDVAEVVSMMSGVPATRIATDEGERLKGMRSALSQKVIAQDKAIERLTRAITRSRIGLKGNDRPIGTFLFVGPTGVGKTHLVKCLAEWMFGSKDALIRVDMSEYGEKYSVSRLVGAPPGYVGYEEGGQLTERVRRHPYSVILLDEIEKAHPDVFNTLLQVMDEGRMTDGNGTTVDFRNTIIILTSNSGTRQLREFGSGVGFGRTQGELSGEVAESIILKTLRKQFAPEFLNRLDDIIMFNPLNKDSAMQIAEIELHDLNQRMMQNGFNIEVDESAKQLIVDKGFDAQYGARSLKRSIQHNLEDPLCDFIMEHPEQTEFHAKVIDEKVVIE
;
A
#
# COMPACT_ATOMS: atom_id res chain seq x y z
N MET A 1 5.57 -14.62 -12.52
CA MET A 1 7.01 -14.47 -12.79
C MET A 1 7.59 -15.84 -13.10
N LYS A 2 8.06 -16.09 -14.32
CA LYS A 2 8.84 -17.31 -14.61
C LYS A 2 10.24 -17.09 -14.05
N PHE A 3 10.56 -17.77 -12.96
CA PHE A 3 11.91 -17.75 -12.42
C PHE A 3 12.78 -18.69 -13.25
N GLU A 4 13.88 -18.19 -13.79
CA GLU A 4 14.89 -19.03 -14.45
C GLU A 4 15.66 -19.77 -13.34
N ILE A 5 15.27 -21.01 -13.09
CA ILE A 5 15.93 -21.94 -12.17
C ILE A 5 16.60 -23.03 -13.03
N PRO A 6 17.81 -23.52 -12.70
CA PRO A 6 18.46 -24.61 -13.40
C PRO A 6 17.56 -25.86 -13.49
N ALA A 7 17.62 -26.57 -14.61
CA ALA A 7 16.75 -27.73 -14.86
C ALA A 7 16.89 -28.83 -13.78
N GLY A 8 18.11 -29.06 -13.27
CA GLY A 8 18.36 -30.02 -12.17
C GLY A 8 17.68 -29.62 -10.87
N THR A 9 17.76 -28.34 -10.50
CA THR A 9 17.13 -27.80 -9.28
C THR A 9 15.60 -27.78 -9.41
N ALA A 10 15.07 -27.40 -10.59
CA ALA A 10 13.63 -27.43 -10.84
C ALA A 10 13.07 -28.86 -10.70
N ARG A 11 13.81 -29.87 -11.19
CA ARG A 11 13.43 -31.28 -11.06
C ARG A 11 13.38 -31.72 -9.58
N LEU A 12 14.36 -31.31 -8.76
CA LEU A 12 14.35 -31.64 -7.33
C LEU A 12 13.17 -31.00 -6.58
N LEU A 13 12.76 -29.78 -6.96
CA LEU A 13 11.57 -29.14 -6.42
C LEU A 13 10.27 -29.90 -6.77
N GLU A 14 10.14 -30.41 -7.98
CA GLU A 14 8.99 -31.25 -8.39
C GLU A 14 9.02 -32.62 -7.71
N GLU A 15 10.18 -33.23 -7.59
CA GLU A 15 10.36 -34.50 -6.87
C GLU A 15 10.01 -34.36 -5.38
N SER A 16 10.30 -33.20 -4.76
CA SER A 16 9.93 -32.94 -3.36
C SER A 16 8.42 -32.91 -3.12
N LYS A 17 7.64 -32.40 -4.07
CA LYS A 17 6.16 -32.47 -4.03
C LYS A 17 5.67 -33.91 -4.10
N THR A 18 6.26 -34.71 -4.99
CA THR A 18 5.94 -36.12 -5.13
C THR A 18 6.27 -36.91 -3.87
N ASP A 19 7.39 -36.57 -3.23
CA ASP A 19 7.80 -37.23 -1.98
C ASP A 19 6.90 -36.84 -0.81
N ALA A 20 6.52 -35.57 -0.67
CA ALA A 20 5.55 -35.10 0.33
C ALA A 20 4.21 -35.85 0.20
N LEU A 21 3.71 -36.02 -1.03
CA LEU A 21 2.50 -36.83 -1.31
C LEU A 21 2.63 -38.29 -0.87
N LYS A 22 3.79 -38.93 -1.12
CA LYS A 22 4.01 -40.34 -0.72
C LYS A 22 4.01 -40.53 0.79
N PHE A 23 4.38 -39.49 1.56
CA PHE A 23 4.34 -39.54 3.02
C PHE A 23 3.00 -39.04 3.59
N GLY A 24 2.07 -38.56 2.76
CA GLY A 24 0.78 -38.02 3.22
C GLY A 24 0.86 -36.61 3.83
N ILE A 25 1.90 -35.85 3.48
CA ILE A 25 2.12 -34.49 3.98
C ILE A 25 1.41 -33.50 3.04
N SER A 26 0.60 -32.59 3.60
CA SER A 26 -0.25 -31.66 2.84
C SER A 26 0.50 -30.45 2.26
N GLN A 27 1.70 -30.12 2.76
CA GLN A 27 2.55 -29.03 2.28
C GLN A 27 4.00 -29.46 2.24
N VAL A 28 4.78 -29.00 1.25
CA VAL A 28 6.21 -29.29 1.17
C VAL A 28 6.96 -28.43 2.20
N THR A 29 7.56 -29.07 3.19
CA THR A 29 8.39 -28.42 4.22
C THR A 29 9.88 -28.40 3.81
N THR A 30 10.72 -27.62 4.51
CA THR A 30 12.17 -27.60 4.27
C THR A 30 12.82 -28.95 4.53
N ILE A 31 12.24 -29.80 5.39
CA ILE A 31 12.63 -31.19 5.65
C ILE A 31 12.38 -32.07 4.41
N CYS A 32 11.23 -31.91 3.73
CA CYS A 32 10.94 -32.61 2.48
C CYS A 32 11.94 -32.24 1.37
N LEU A 33 12.33 -30.95 1.27
CA LEU A 33 13.37 -30.52 0.33
C LEU A 33 14.73 -31.18 0.64
N LEU A 34 15.12 -31.20 1.89
CA LEU A 34 16.38 -31.84 2.31
C LEU A 34 16.35 -33.34 2.06
N PHE A 35 15.23 -34.01 2.34
CA PHE A 35 15.05 -35.43 2.05
C PHE A 35 15.25 -35.76 0.57
N THR A 36 14.63 -34.95 -0.30
CA THR A 36 14.74 -35.13 -1.74
C THR A 36 16.15 -34.82 -2.24
N ALA A 37 16.80 -33.81 -1.71
CA ALA A 37 18.18 -33.46 -2.03
C ALA A 37 19.16 -34.60 -1.65
N LEU A 38 18.94 -35.25 -0.52
CA LEU A 38 19.77 -36.37 -0.04
C LEU A 38 19.57 -37.67 -0.84
N LYS A 39 18.66 -37.75 -1.81
CA LYS A 39 18.58 -38.83 -2.79
C LYS A 39 19.60 -38.67 -3.91
N ASN A 40 20.15 -37.50 -4.09
CA ASN A 40 21.14 -37.23 -5.11
C ASN A 40 22.51 -37.74 -4.66
N GLU A 41 23.12 -38.67 -5.45
CA GLU A 41 24.41 -39.30 -5.13
C GLU A 41 25.55 -38.28 -4.96
N LYS A 42 25.54 -37.20 -5.71
CA LYS A 42 26.57 -36.13 -5.63
C LYS A 42 26.52 -35.39 -4.29
N ILE A 43 25.31 -35.04 -3.84
CA ILE A 43 25.13 -34.39 -2.54
C ILE A 43 25.54 -35.32 -1.41
N VAL A 44 25.17 -36.60 -1.49
CA VAL A 44 25.60 -37.63 -0.53
C VAL A 44 27.11 -37.78 -0.48
N GLN A 45 27.79 -37.80 -1.63
CA GLN A 45 29.27 -37.90 -1.69
C GLN A 45 29.92 -36.67 -1.09
N ALA A 46 29.41 -35.46 -1.39
CA ALA A 46 29.91 -34.20 -0.82
C ALA A 46 29.74 -34.18 0.71
N PHE A 47 28.61 -34.63 1.25
CA PHE A 47 28.39 -34.69 2.69
C PHE A 47 29.28 -35.71 3.40
N LYS A 48 29.46 -36.88 2.78
CA LYS A 48 30.44 -37.88 3.30
C LYS A 48 31.87 -37.36 3.32
N ALA A 49 32.24 -36.59 2.29
CA ALA A 49 33.56 -35.95 2.23
C ALA A 49 33.75 -34.89 3.32
N LEU A 50 32.69 -34.23 3.74
CA LEU A 50 32.66 -33.27 4.85
C LEU A 50 32.54 -33.94 6.23
N GLY A 51 32.47 -35.29 6.29
CA GLY A 51 32.41 -36.06 7.53
C GLY A 51 30.99 -36.15 8.16
N ALA A 52 29.95 -35.85 7.44
CA ALA A 52 28.59 -35.94 7.94
C ALA A 52 28.06 -37.37 7.84
N ASP A 53 27.30 -37.80 8.86
CA ASP A 53 26.63 -39.09 8.88
C ASP A 53 25.26 -38.99 8.19
N VAL A 54 25.25 -39.27 6.86
CA VAL A 54 24.08 -39.18 6.02
C VAL A 54 23.02 -40.21 6.39
N GLU A 55 23.40 -41.40 6.89
CA GLU A 55 22.44 -42.44 7.27
C GLU A 55 21.64 -42.06 8.51
N SER A 56 22.33 -41.48 9.51
CA SER A 56 21.69 -40.93 10.70
C SER A 56 20.78 -39.77 10.38
N MET A 57 21.17 -38.89 9.46
CA MET A 57 20.33 -37.79 8.99
C MET A 57 19.07 -38.27 8.28
N LEU A 58 19.19 -39.22 7.35
CA LEU A 58 18.03 -39.78 6.65
C LEU A 58 17.07 -40.48 7.60
N ALA A 59 17.59 -41.17 8.65
CA ALA A 59 16.75 -41.79 9.67
C ALA A 59 15.98 -40.72 10.49
N ALA A 60 16.64 -39.65 10.88
CA ALA A 60 16.01 -38.54 11.60
C ALA A 60 14.95 -37.82 10.74
N ILE A 61 15.25 -37.54 9.48
CA ILE A 61 14.33 -36.91 8.53
C ILE A 61 13.07 -37.79 8.32
N ARG A 62 13.25 -39.11 8.10
CA ARG A 62 12.11 -40.01 7.93
C ARG A 62 11.23 -40.06 9.17
N LYS A 63 11.81 -39.99 10.35
CA LYS A 63 11.06 -39.97 11.61
C LYS A 63 10.21 -38.71 11.69
N ILE A 64 10.77 -37.52 11.41
CA ILE A 64 10.04 -36.27 11.41
C ILE A 64 8.91 -36.28 10.38
N MET A 65 9.17 -36.74 9.15
CA MET A 65 8.14 -36.81 8.10
C MET A 65 7.00 -37.79 8.43
N THR A 66 7.28 -38.86 9.19
CA THR A 66 6.26 -39.81 9.64
C THR A 66 5.41 -39.22 10.77
N GLU A 67 6.02 -38.49 11.71
CA GLU A 67 5.33 -37.82 12.79
C GLU A 67 4.44 -36.67 12.25
N GLU A 68 4.88 -35.94 11.24
CA GLU A 68 4.04 -34.95 10.53
C GLU A 68 2.86 -35.58 9.79
N ALA A 69 3.06 -36.72 9.17
CA ALA A 69 2.00 -37.48 8.48
C ALA A 69 0.94 -37.99 9.44
N GLU A 70 1.32 -38.50 10.59
CA GLU A 70 0.38 -38.98 11.64
C GLU A 70 -0.44 -37.83 12.20
N TRP A 71 0.16 -36.65 12.40
CA TRP A 71 -0.53 -35.45 12.90
C TRP A 71 -1.54 -34.86 11.89
N ASN A 72 -1.29 -35.05 10.59
CA ASN A 72 -2.21 -34.63 9.53
C ASN A 72 -3.36 -35.62 9.31
N ASN A 73 -3.15 -36.92 9.50
CA ASN A 73 -4.19 -37.95 9.39
C ASN A 73 -5.28 -37.80 10.47
N ASP A 74 -4.95 -37.38 11.67
CA ASP A 74 -5.93 -37.06 12.72
C ASP A 74 -6.84 -35.86 12.39
N ARG A 75 -6.53 -35.08 11.34
CA ARG A 75 -7.34 -33.95 10.85
C ARG A 75 -8.16 -34.24 9.60
N ILE A 76 -7.86 -35.33 8.87
CA ILE A 76 -8.50 -35.67 7.58
C ILE A 76 -9.78 -36.52 7.76
N ASP A 77 -10.08 -37.00 8.96
CA ASP A 77 -11.33 -37.74 9.25
C ASP A 77 -12.62 -36.87 9.21
N ALA A 78 -12.56 -35.70 8.61
CA ALA A 78 -13.69 -34.82 8.31
C ALA A 78 -13.75 -34.45 6.81
N GLY A 79 -14.12 -35.44 5.98
CA GLY A 79 -14.90 -35.18 4.74
C GLY A 79 -14.21 -34.61 3.50
N VAL A 80 -14.04 -35.49 2.48
CA VAL A 80 -14.31 -35.26 1.05
C VAL A 80 -13.35 -34.45 0.19
N SER A 81 -12.70 -35.05 -0.82
CA SER A 81 -13.04 -34.93 -2.26
C SER A 81 -12.03 -35.64 -3.16
N ASP A 82 -12.50 -36.24 -4.23
CA ASP A 82 -11.78 -37.03 -5.24
C ASP A 82 -10.96 -36.22 -6.26
N GLU A 83 -10.33 -35.16 -5.87
CA GLU A 83 -9.32 -34.46 -6.69
C GLU A 83 -7.93 -34.70 -6.09
N LEU A 84 -6.95 -35.10 -6.94
CA LEU A 84 -5.54 -35.23 -6.55
C LEU A 84 -5.08 -33.98 -5.83
N PRO A 85 -4.66 -34.02 -4.54
CA PRO A 85 -4.34 -32.84 -3.78
C PRO A 85 -3.14 -32.12 -4.40
N TYR A 86 -3.32 -30.88 -4.80
CA TYR A 86 -2.23 -30.00 -5.21
C TYR A 86 -1.43 -29.63 -3.96
N VAL A 87 -0.19 -30.12 -3.86
CA VAL A 87 0.69 -29.83 -2.72
C VAL A 87 1.49 -28.58 -3.00
N ASP A 88 1.30 -27.57 -2.17
CA ASP A 88 2.02 -26.30 -2.23
C ASP A 88 3.19 -26.26 -1.24
N PHE A 89 4.10 -25.30 -1.40
CA PHE A 89 5.21 -25.10 -0.48
C PHE A 89 4.72 -24.34 0.77
N ASP A 90 5.22 -24.72 1.94
CA ASP A 90 4.99 -23.95 3.16
C ASP A 90 5.69 -22.59 3.14
N THR A 91 5.49 -21.76 4.16
CA THR A 91 6.06 -20.42 4.24
C THR A 91 7.58 -20.41 4.33
N GLU A 92 8.18 -21.40 5.01
CA GLU A 92 9.63 -21.55 5.16
C GLU A 92 10.28 -22.02 3.87
N CYS A 93 9.68 -23.03 3.26
CA CYS A 93 10.12 -23.56 1.97
C CYS A 93 10.03 -22.48 0.87
N THR A 94 8.96 -21.68 0.86
CA THR A 94 8.81 -20.55 -0.07
C THR A 94 9.93 -19.52 0.09
N ARG A 95 10.41 -19.24 1.32
CA ARG A 95 11.58 -18.37 1.56
C ARG A 95 12.85 -18.99 0.99
N VAL A 96 13.07 -20.29 1.24
CA VAL A 96 14.24 -21.02 0.74
C VAL A 96 14.26 -21.05 -0.80
N VAL A 97 13.12 -21.24 -1.45
CA VAL A 97 13.01 -21.19 -2.92
C VAL A 97 13.31 -19.79 -3.48
N ARG A 98 12.94 -18.73 -2.78
CA ARG A 98 13.35 -17.35 -3.17
C ARG A 98 14.86 -17.13 -3.01
N LEU A 99 15.46 -17.62 -1.95
CA LEU A 99 16.91 -17.57 -1.75
C LEU A 99 17.66 -18.37 -2.82
N LEU A 100 17.13 -19.50 -3.27
CA LEU A 100 17.71 -20.30 -4.34
C LEU A 100 17.86 -19.52 -5.66
N VAL A 101 16.89 -18.66 -6.00
CA VAL A 101 17.01 -17.76 -7.16
C VAL A 101 18.14 -16.74 -6.98
N LEU A 102 18.35 -16.26 -5.75
CA LEU A 102 19.45 -15.35 -5.45
C LEU A 102 20.81 -16.05 -5.50
N GLU A 103 20.91 -17.24 -4.91
CA GLU A 103 22.12 -18.07 -4.96
C GLU A 103 22.51 -18.44 -6.39
N TYR A 104 21.54 -18.81 -7.22
CA TYR A 104 21.78 -19.07 -8.64
C TYR A 104 22.36 -17.86 -9.39
N LYS A 105 21.84 -16.65 -9.10
CA LYS A 105 22.38 -15.40 -9.70
C LYS A 105 23.78 -15.07 -9.18
N LEU A 106 24.05 -15.35 -7.91
CA LEU A 106 25.36 -15.12 -7.27
C LEU A 106 26.44 -16.02 -7.87
N TYR A 107 26.14 -17.29 -8.08
CA TYR A 107 27.13 -18.27 -8.51
C TYR A 107 27.18 -18.52 -10.03
N LYS A 108 26.22 -18.00 -10.84
CA LYS A 108 26.22 -18.00 -12.31
C LYS A 108 26.93 -19.22 -12.98
N GLY A 109 26.52 -20.44 -12.60
CA GLY A 109 27.08 -21.67 -13.17
C GLY A 109 28.39 -22.19 -12.53
N ARG A 110 28.88 -21.57 -11.46
CA ARG A 110 30.04 -22.02 -10.68
C ARG A 110 29.69 -23.05 -9.59
N CYS A 111 28.42 -23.28 -9.35
CA CYS A 111 27.93 -24.26 -8.38
C CYS A 111 27.23 -25.40 -9.13
N GLU A 112 27.44 -26.63 -8.69
CA GLU A 112 26.63 -27.75 -9.15
C GLU A 112 25.15 -27.45 -8.90
N ASN A 113 24.32 -27.57 -9.96
CA ASN A 113 22.93 -27.12 -9.96
C ASN A 113 22.10 -27.70 -8.78
N GLU A 114 22.41 -28.91 -8.35
CA GLU A 114 21.73 -29.59 -7.24
C GLU A 114 22.18 -29.07 -5.87
N GLY A 115 23.44 -28.67 -5.72
CA GLY A 115 24.01 -28.13 -4.48
C GLY A 115 23.40 -26.78 -4.06
N LEU A 116 22.81 -26.04 -5.00
CA LEU A 116 22.15 -24.76 -4.73
C LEU A 116 21.01 -24.87 -3.70
N ILE A 117 20.28 -25.98 -3.65
CA ILE A 117 19.22 -26.20 -2.66
C ILE A 117 19.82 -26.24 -1.25
N ILE A 118 20.93 -26.95 -1.06
CA ILE A 118 21.62 -27.07 0.24
C ILE A 118 22.16 -25.71 0.69
N LEU A 119 22.76 -24.93 -0.23
CA LEU A 119 23.22 -23.59 0.07
C LEU A 119 22.06 -22.68 0.48
N SER A 120 20.94 -22.75 -0.22
CA SER A 120 19.75 -21.95 0.09
C SER A 120 19.11 -22.30 1.44
N ILE A 121 19.07 -23.60 1.81
CA ILE A 121 18.61 -24.05 3.12
C ILE A 121 19.53 -23.53 4.23
N LEU A 122 20.83 -23.59 4.05
CA LEU A 122 21.81 -23.10 5.03
C LEU A 122 21.86 -21.58 5.12
N HIS A 123 21.54 -20.87 4.04
CA HIS A 123 21.51 -19.41 4.00
C HIS A 123 20.28 -18.82 4.71
N ASP A 124 19.13 -19.49 4.73
CA ASP A 124 17.93 -19.01 5.42
C ASP A 124 18.20 -18.81 6.92
N ARG A 125 17.56 -17.81 7.51
CA ARG A 125 17.83 -17.39 8.89
C ARG A 125 17.52 -18.49 9.90
N GLN A 126 16.39 -19.17 9.74
CA GLN A 126 15.93 -20.20 10.66
C GLN A 126 14.94 -21.13 9.96
N ASN A 127 15.29 -22.40 9.82
CA ASN A 127 14.43 -23.48 9.34
C ASN A 127 14.87 -24.82 9.93
N GLU A 128 13.97 -25.80 9.95
CA GLU A 128 14.22 -27.10 10.57
C GLU A 128 15.30 -27.91 9.86
N ALA A 129 15.36 -27.86 8.53
CA ALA A 129 16.38 -28.56 7.76
C ALA A 129 17.80 -28.01 8.06
N LYS A 130 17.93 -26.68 8.23
CA LYS A 130 19.18 -26.05 8.67
C LYS A 130 19.63 -26.52 10.04
N ALA A 131 18.70 -26.64 10.99
CA ALA A 131 19.02 -27.12 12.32
C ALA A 131 19.61 -28.54 12.29
N LEU A 132 19.07 -29.43 11.46
CA LEU A 132 19.60 -30.78 11.25
C LEU A 132 21.00 -30.77 10.61
N LEU A 133 21.21 -29.95 9.59
CA LEU A 133 22.51 -29.82 8.92
C LEU A 133 23.57 -29.26 9.86
N MET A 134 23.26 -28.23 10.63
CA MET A 134 24.17 -27.65 11.62
C MET A 134 24.49 -28.63 12.77
N GLY A 135 23.51 -29.45 13.18
CA GLY A 135 23.71 -30.51 14.15
C GLY A 135 24.78 -31.56 13.74
N GLN A 136 24.99 -31.72 12.43
CA GLN A 136 26.04 -32.58 11.86
C GLN A 136 27.34 -31.81 11.52
N GLY A 137 27.43 -30.54 11.96
CA GLY A 137 28.63 -29.71 11.72
C GLY A 137 28.76 -29.17 10.30
N LEU A 138 27.69 -29.24 9.49
CA LEU A 138 27.62 -28.67 8.15
C LEU A 138 27.20 -27.19 8.25
N THR A 139 28.16 -26.30 7.98
CA THR A 139 27.94 -24.85 7.90
C THR A 139 27.84 -24.40 6.44
N TYR A 140 27.27 -23.21 6.21
CA TYR A 140 27.19 -22.62 4.87
C TYR A 140 28.56 -22.56 4.17
N GLU A 141 29.62 -22.16 4.90
CA GLU A 141 30.98 -22.05 4.38
C GLU A 141 31.52 -23.40 3.91
N LYS A 142 31.35 -24.47 4.71
CA LYS A 142 31.76 -25.80 4.32
C LYS A 142 31.01 -26.38 3.13
N ALA A 143 29.69 -26.09 3.07
CA ALA A 143 28.85 -26.49 1.94
C ALA A 143 29.27 -25.71 0.67
N GLN A 144 29.62 -24.43 0.81
CA GLN A 144 30.12 -23.59 -0.26
C GLN A 144 31.43 -24.17 -0.84
N GLU A 145 32.40 -24.52 0.02
CA GLU A 145 33.66 -25.14 -0.41
C GLU A 145 33.49 -26.49 -1.12
N ALA A 146 32.46 -27.26 -0.76
CA ALA A 146 32.20 -28.58 -1.33
C ALA A 146 31.44 -28.53 -2.66
N PHE A 147 30.59 -27.54 -2.87
CA PHE A 147 29.72 -27.43 -4.07
C PHE A 147 30.19 -26.39 -5.10
N LEU A 148 31.17 -25.52 -4.76
CA LEU A 148 31.81 -24.62 -5.71
C LEU A 148 33.02 -25.29 -6.36
N GLU A 149 33.08 -25.25 -7.69
CA GLU A 149 34.26 -25.73 -8.43
C GLU A 149 35.51 -24.90 -8.07
N LYS A 150 36.58 -25.56 -7.71
CA LYS A 150 37.89 -24.93 -7.49
C LYS A 150 38.40 -24.37 -8.82
N GLU A 151 38.77 -23.10 -8.85
CA GLU A 151 39.24 -22.38 -10.02
C GLU A 151 40.38 -23.10 -10.70
N THR A 152 40.16 -23.61 -11.92
CA THR A 152 41.20 -23.78 -12.94
C THR A 152 41.15 -22.55 -13.84
N THR A 153 42.19 -21.77 -13.76
CA THR A 153 42.55 -20.54 -14.49
C THR A 153 41.95 -20.38 -15.87
N THR A 154 41.10 -19.36 -16.07
CA THR A 154 41.01 -18.42 -17.25
C THR A 154 39.87 -17.41 -17.03
N PRO A 155 39.75 -16.28 -17.75
CA PRO A 155 40.01 -14.99 -17.14
C PRO A 155 38.75 -14.25 -16.64
N GLN A 156 38.98 -13.40 -15.67
CA GLN A 156 38.14 -12.45 -14.97
C GLN A 156 37.19 -11.66 -15.85
N ASP A 157 35.90 -11.62 -15.44
CA ASP A 157 35.05 -10.45 -15.56
C ASP A 157 34.66 -10.03 -14.12
N ASP A 158 35.02 -8.81 -13.82
CA ASP A 158 35.08 -8.22 -12.49
C ASP A 158 33.73 -8.04 -11.81
N PHE A 159 33.52 -8.78 -10.74
CA PHE A 159 32.84 -8.29 -9.54
C PHE A 159 33.59 -8.79 -8.32
N ASN A 160 34.65 -8.06 -7.97
CA ASN A 160 35.48 -8.30 -6.79
C ASN A 160 34.77 -7.75 -5.55
N PHE A 161 34.23 -8.64 -4.70
CA PHE A 161 34.13 -8.33 -3.28
C PHE A 161 35.53 -8.49 -2.68
N PRO A 162 36.07 -7.50 -1.95
CA PRO A 162 37.42 -7.61 -1.39
C PRO A 162 37.46 -8.72 -0.33
N ASN A 163 38.27 -9.71 -0.56
CA ASN A 163 38.78 -10.59 0.50
C ASN A 163 39.54 -9.75 1.52
N GLU A 164 39.48 -10.16 2.79
CA GLU A 164 40.06 -9.47 3.94
C GLU A 164 41.56 -9.18 3.87
N ASP A 165 42.28 -9.65 2.85
CA ASP A 165 43.77 -9.50 2.72
C ASP A 165 44.20 -8.46 1.67
N ASN A 166 43.29 -7.72 1.02
CA ASN A 166 43.66 -6.64 0.11
C ASN A 166 43.02 -5.32 0.55
N SER A 167 43.55 -4.76 1.64
CA SER A 167 43.39 -3.37 2.00
C SER A 167 44.05 -2.50 0.92
N PRO A 168 43.35 -1.53 0.31
CA PRO A 168 44.00 -0.61 -0.63
C PRO A 168 44.77 0.52 0.04
N PHE A 169 45.19 0.34 1.30
CA PHE A 169 45.98 1.34 2.01
C PHE A 169 47.37 0.78 2.33
N PRO A 170 48.47 1.45 1.92
CA PRO A 170 49.80 1.06 2.31
C PRO A 170 50.03 1.35 3.80
N ASP A 171 50.51 0.36 4.51
CA ASP A 171 51.18 0.55 5.81
C ASP A 171 52.45 1.39 5.60
N ASP A 172 52.38 2.66 5.94
CA ASP A 172 53.55 3.51 6.09
C ASP A 172 54.11 3.27 7.48
N MET A 173 55.27 2.59 7.53
CA MET A 173 56.51 2.95 8.27
C MET A 173 57.39 1.74 8.43
N ASP A 174 58.38 1.57 7.57
CA ASP A 174 59.77 1.66 8.02
C ASP A 174 60.75 1.67 6.82
N GLY A 175 61.80 2.43 6.97
CA GLY A 175 62.67 2.82 5.90
C GLY A 175 63.74 1.81 5.48
N GLY A 176 64.20 1.96 4.25
CA GLY A 176 65.49 1.46 3.76
C GLY A 176 65.48 1.17 2.25
N PRO A 177 66.47 1.67 1.53
CA PRO A 177 66.45 1.72 0.06
C PRO A 177 67.15 0.51 -0.59
N GLN A 178 66.51 -0.02 -1.69
CA GLN A 178 67.31 -0.65 -2.76
C GLN A 178 66.61 -0.71 -4.11
N GLN A 179 67.27 -0.02 -5.02
CA GLN A 179 67.48 -0.15 -6.47
C GLN A 179 66.67 -1.18 -7.30
N GLY A 180 65.97 -0.64 -8.24
CA GLY A 180 66.13 -0.82 -9.67
C GLY A 180 65.74 -2.11 -10.38
N SER A 181 64.70 -2.07 -11.20
CA SER A 181 64.80 -2.48 -12.61
C SER A 181 63.54 -2.17 -13.39
N ASN A 182 63.70 -1.50 -14.50
CA ASN A 182 62.73 -1.17 -15.52
C ASN A 182 62.06 -2.42 -16.12
N ASN A 183 60.73 -2.40 -16.28
CA ASN A 183 60.19 -2.72 -17.59
C ASN A 183 58.80 -2.09 -17.77
N LYS A 184 58.70 -1.29 -18.80
CA LYS A 184 57.47 -0.66 -19.30
C LYS A 184 56.64 -1.69 -20.03
N THR A 185 55.38 -1.78 -19.69
CA THR A 185 54.33 -2.05 -20.70
C THR A 185 53.06 -1.31 -20.29
N ASN A 186 52.65 -0.40 -21.12
CA ASN A 186 51.43 0.45 -21.05
C ASN A 186 50.19 -0.42 -21.20
N THR A 187 49.34 -0.38 -20.17
CA THR A 187 47.85 -0.51 -20.41
C THR A 187 47.17 0.48 -19.49
N ALA A 188 46.60 1.50 -20.12
CA ALA A 188 45.92 2.60 -19.43
C ALA A 188 44.57 2.12 -18.92
N GLN A 189 44.48 1.79 -17.65
CA GLN A 189 43.23 1.85 -16.88
C GLN A 189 43.21 3.19 -16.18
N LYS A 190 42.14 3.99 -16.49
CA LYS A 190 41.82 5.19 -15.76
C LYS A 190 41.53 4.83 -14.31
N LYS A 191 42.50 4.92 -13.43
CA LYS A 191 42.24 5.17 -12.01
C LYS A 191 41.76 6.59 -11.90
N ASN A 192 40.52 6.77 -11.49
CA ASN A 192 40.06 8.05 -10.97
C ASN A 192 40.83 8.25 -9.64
N ASP A 193 41.93 8.97 -9.70
CA ASP A 193 42.55 9.55 -8.53
C ASP A 193 41.62 10.66 -8.02
N THR A 194 40.65 10.28 -7.20
CA THR A 194 39.83 11.23 -6.44
C THR A 194 40.47 11.37 -5.05
N ASP A 195 40.73 12.61 -4.64
CA ASP A 195 41.26 12.94 -3.32
C ASP A 195 40.29 12.58 -2.18
N THR A 196 39.05 12.13 -2.51
CA THR A 196 37.96 11.82 -1.57
C THR A 196 37.31 10.43 -1.81
N PRO A 197 38.07 9.34 -1.66
CA PRO A 197 37.59 8.00 -2.06
C PRO A 197 36.43 7.45 -1.19
N ILE A 198 36.35 7.82 0.07
CA ILE A 198 35.28 7.34 0.98
C ILE A 198 33.98 8.08 0.70
N THR A 199 34.06 9.38 0.58
CA THR A 199 32.90 10.22 0.28
C THR A 199 32.30 9.86 -1.09
N ASP A 200 33.13 9.62 -2.09
CA ASP A 200 32.68 9.24 -3.44
C ASP A 200 32.10 7.79 -3.49
N ASN A 201 32.52 6.90 -2.59
CA ASN A 201 31.98 5.52 -2.51
C ASN A 201 30.64 5.41 -1.77
N PHE A 202 30.40 6.25 -0.77
CA PHE A 202 29.19 6.19 0.08
C PHE A 202 28.22 7.35 -0.14
N GLY A 203 28.59 8.31 -0.97
CA GLY A 203 27.78 9.50 -1.25
C GLY A 203 27.65 9.80 -2.73
N THR A 204 26.62 10.58 -3.07
CA THR A 204 26.41 11.12 -4.41
C THR A 204 26.75 12.61 -4.40
N ASP A 205 27.69 13.04 -5.24
CA ASP A 205 28.06 14.44 -5.39
C ASP A 205 26.99 15.20 -6.20
N LEU A 206 26.11 15.90 -5.48
CA LEU A 206 25.03 16.67 -6.09
C LEU A 206 25.53 17.82 -6.96
N THR A 207 26.68 18.41 -6.61
CA THR A 207 27.26 19.50 -7.40
C THR A 207 27.75 19.02 -8.75
N LYS A 208 28.42 17.86 -8.79
CA LYS A 208 28.83 17.23 -10.07
C LYS A 208 27.63 16.78 -10.91
N VAL A 209 26.54 16.32 -10.27
CA VAL A 209 25.30 15.97 -10.98
C VAL A 209 24.65 17.22 -11.56
N ALA A 210 24.67 18.33 -10.82
CA ALA A 210 24.18 19.63 -11.29
C ALA A 210 24.97 20.16 -12.50
N GLU A 211 26.31 20.07 -12.47
CA GLU A 211 27.17 20.44 -13.60
C GLU A 211 26.83 19.68 -14.88
N LYS A 212 26.41 18.42 -14.76
CA LYS A 212 25.95 17.59 -15.88
C LYS A 212 24.50 17.85 -16.30
N GLY A 213 23.80 18.76 -15.63
CA GLY A 213 22.40 19.06 -15.88
C GLY A 213 21.41 17.95 -15.45
N GLY A 214 21.82 17.08 -14.52
CA GLY A 214 21.03 15.93 -14.07
C GLY A 214 20.00 16.25 -12.99
N LEU A 215 20.00 17.46 -12.41
CA LEU A 215 19.06 17.85 -11.36
C LEU A 215 17.86 18.61 -11.93
N ASP A 216 16.70 18.45 -11.27
CA ASP A 216 15.50 19.19 -11.63
C ASP A 216 15.58 20.67 -11.16
N PRO A 217 15.05 21.62 -11.96
CA PRO A 217 15.07 23.01 -11.60
C PRO A 217 14.16 23.26 -10.40
N VAL A 218 14.70 23.89 -9.38
CA VAL A 218 13.96 24.25 -8.16
C VAL A 218 13.38 25.65 -8.30
N VAL A 219 12.06 25.75 -8.14
CA VAL A 219 11.29 26.99 -8.31
C VAL A 219 10.53 27.32 -7.03
N GLY A 220 10.46 28.61 -6.68
CA GLY A 220 9.63 29.09 -5.57
C GLY A 220 10.23 28.90 -4.17
N ARG A 221 11.51 28.51 -4.09
CA ARG A 221 12.22 28.25 -2.80
C ARG A 221 13.44 29.15 -2.59
N GLU A 222 13.46 30.31 -3.22
CA GLU A 222 14.58 31.25 -3.17
C GLU A 222 14.89 31.70 -1.73
N LYS A 223 13.87 31.97 -0.93
CA LYS A 223 14.00 32.42 0.46
C LYS A 223 14.64 31.38 1.36
N GLU A 224 14.21 30.12 1.19
CA GLU A 224 14.71 29.00 1.95
C GLU A 224 16.16 28.69 1.57
N ILE A 225 16.49 28.70 0.28
CA ILE A 225 17.87 28.51 -0.21
C ILE A 225 18.76 29.65 0.31
N GLU A 226 18.34 30.90 0.22
CA GLU A 226 19.08 32.02 0.80
C GLU A 226 19.30 31.87 2.31
N ARG A 227 18.29 31.35 3.01
CA ARG A 227 18.40 31.09 4.45
C ARG A 227 19.42 30.00 4.75
N ILE A 228 19.48 28.93 3.96
CA ILE A 228 20.50 27.89 4.07
C ILE A 228 21.89 28.49 3.83
N VAL A 229 22.06 29.27 2.76
CA VAL A 229 23.30 29.98 2.45
C VAL A 229 23.76 30.86 3.61
N GLN A 230 22.85 31.67 4.19
CA GLN A 230 23.15 32.52 5.35
C GLN A 230 23.63 31.69 6.56
N ILE A 231 23.03 30.55 6.80
CA ILE A 231 23.40 29.68 7.92
C ILE A 231 24.77 29.03 7.68
N LEU A 232 25.03 28.52 6.48
CA LEU A 232 26.29 27.91 6.09
C LEU A 232 27.47 28.87 6.21
N CYS A 233 27.24 30.17 5.96
CA CYS A 233 28.27 31.25 6.07
C CYS A 233 28.52 31.69 7.51
N ARG A 234 27.82 31.17 8.52
CA ARG A 234 28.03 31.54 9.93
C ARG A 234 29.33 30.95 10.48
N ARG A 235 29.95 31.65 11.42
CA ARG A 235 31.13 31.17 12.14
C ARG A 235 30.79 30.00 13.11
N LYS A 236 29.58 29.99 13.72
CA LYS A 236 29.10 28.98 14.65
C LYS A 236 27.65 28.68 14.32
N LYS A 237 27.20 27.48 14.61
CA LYS A 237 25.86 26.99 14.25
C LYS A 237 25.61 27.09 12.75
N ASN A 238 26.59 26.63 11.98
CA ASN A 238 26.61 26.66 10.53
C ASN A 238 26.04 25.41 9.86
N ASN A 239 25.29 24.62 10.61
CA ASN A 239 24.62 23.42 10.11
C ASN A 239 23.11 23.68 10.05
N PRO A 240 22.51 23.87 8.88
CA PRO A 240 21.06 23.96 8.74
C PRO A 240 20.40 22.61 8.86
N ILE A 241 19.20 22.57 9.45
CA ILE A 241 18.31 21.42 9.40
C ILE A 241 16.96 21.84 8.84
N ILE A 242 16.55 21.19 7.75
CA ILE A 242 15.30 21.43 7.04
C ILE A 242 14.25 20.51 7.65
N ILE A 243 13.18 21.10 8.17
CA ILE A 243 12.10 20.38 8.85
C ILE A 243 10.80 20.66 8.10
N GLY A 244 10.10 19.62 7.68
CA GLY A 244 8.83 19.77 6.97
C GLY A 244 8.13 18.43 6.77
N GLU A 245 6.87 18.50 6.38
CA GLU A 245 6.06 17.33 6.06
C GLU A 245 6.71 16.47 4.95
N PRO A 246 6.38 15.18 4.84
CA PRO A 246 6.77 14.38 3.67
C PRO A 246 6.27 15.01 2.38
N GLY A 247 7.11 15.04 1.34
CA GLY A 247 6.71 15.53 0.02
C GLY A 247 6.72 17.05 -0.18
N VAL A 248 7.21 17.86 0.79
CA VAL A 248 7.30 19.34 0.62
C VAL A 248 8.52 19.80 -0.19
N GLY A 249 9.39 18.88 -0.63
CA GLY A 249 10.58 19.18 -1.42
C GLY A 249 11.82 19.52 -0.61
N LYS A 250 12.04 18.87 0.55
CA LYS A 250 13.24 19.08 1.39
C LYS A 250 14.55 18.81 0.67
N SER A 251 14.65 17.70 -0.06
CA SER A 251 15.84 17.29 -0.81
C SER A 251 16.04 18.19 -2.02
N ALA A 252 14.94 18.58 -2.70
CA ALA A 252 14.97 19.50 -3.84
C ALA A 252 15.63 20.86 -3.52
N ILE A 253 15.41 21.42 -2.33
CA ILE A 253 16.05 22.69 -1.91
C ILE A 253 17.57 22.55 -1.86
N VAL A 254 18.08 21.40 -1.43
CA VAL A 254 19.53 21.14 -1.38
C VAL A 254 20.08 20.93 -2.78
N GLU A 255 19.33 20.29 -3.64
CA GLU A 255 19.63 20.14 -5.08
C GLU A 255 19.66 21.51 -5.76
N GLY A 256 18.71 22.39 -5.47
CA GLY A 256 18.71 23.77 -5.96
C GLY A 256 19.90 24.59 -5.45
N LEU A 257 20.36 24.35 -4.22
CA LEU A 257 21.60 24.95 -3.73
C LEU A 257 22.82 24.41 -4.48
N ALA A 258 22.87 23.09 -4.74
CA ALA A 258 23.96 22.48 -5.52
C ALA A 258 24.00 23.05 -6.94
N GLU A 259 22.83 23.25 -7.57
CA GLU A 259 22.71 23.90 -8.88
C GLU A 259 23.23 25.36 -8.87
N ARG A 260 22.92 26.15 -7.82
CA ARG A 260 23.44 27.51 -7.68
C ARG A 260 24.96 27.55 -7.48
N ILE A 261 25.52 26.59 -6.73
CA ILE A 261 26.97 26.43 -6.56
C ILE A 261 27.62 26.10 -7.92
N ALA A 262 27.08 25.10 -8.64
CA ALA A 262 27.58 24.70 -9.96
C ALA A 262 27.55 25.85 -10.99
N LYS A 263 26.55 26.73 -10.88
CA LYS A 263 26.42 27.94 -11.74
C LYS A 263 27.18 29.17 -11.21
N HIS A 264 27.95 29.03 -10.12
CA HIS A 264 28.65 30.15 -9.45
C HIS A 264 27.73 31.31 -9.03
N ASN A 265 26.46 31.00 -8.71
CA ASN A 265 25.47 31.99 -8.27
C ASN A 265 25.26 31.92 -6.75
N VAL A 266 26.37 31.97 -6.01
CA VAL A 266 26.42 31.91 -4.55
C VAL A 266 27.46 32.88 -4.02
N PRO A 267 27.43 33.29 -2.73
CA PRO A 267 28.49 34.09 -2.14
C PRO A 267 29.84 33.39 -2.25
N HIS A 268 30.93 34.17 -2.39
CA HIS A 268 32.31 33.70 -2.59
C HIS A 268 32.76 32.63 -1.57
N LEU A 269 32.18 32.63 -0.35
CA LEU A 269 32.48 31.63 0.68
C LEU A 269 31.99 30.20 0.32
N LEU A 270 31.03 30.09 -0.60
CA LEU A 270 30.44 28.83 -1.03
C LEU A 270 30.79 28.47 -2.47
N ASP A 271 31.52 29.31 -3.21
CA ASP A 271 31.76 29.18 -4.64
C ASP A 271 32.55 27.91 -5.01
N ASN A 272 33.43 27.47 -4.12
CA ASN A 272 34.22 26.24 -4.33
C ASN A 272 33.75 25.07 -3.46
N LYS A 273 32.53 25.12 -2.93
CA LYS A 273 31.99 24.05 -2.10
C LYS A 273 31.34 22.97 -2.95
N ARG A 274 31.39 21.73 -2.44
CA ARG A 274 30.74 20.56 -3.02
C ARG A 274 29.69 20.03 -2.04
N ILE A 275 28.49 19.75 -2.51
CA ILE A 275 27.45 19.13 -1.68
C ILE A 275 27.41 17.64 -2.02
N VAL A 276 27.66 16.81 -1.01
CA VAL A 276 27.63 15.35 -1.14
C VAL A 276 26.50 14.79 -0.31
N SER A 277 25.54 14.15 -0.97
CA SER A 277 24.42 13.45 -0.33
C SER A 277 24.89 12.10 0.17
N LEU A 278 24.86 11.88 1.47
CA LEU A 278 25.29 10.67 2.13
C LEU A 278 24.11 9.69 2.28
N ASN A 279 24.31 8.45 1.81
CA ASN A 279 23.35 7.37 2.03
C ASN A 279 23.75 6.54 3.26
N MET A 280 23.02 6.72 4.37
CA MET A 280 23.31 5.99 5.62
C MET A 280 23.13 4.47 5.47
N ALA A 281 22.18 4.03 4.65
CA ALA A 281 21.98 2.59 4.41
C ALA A 281 23.19 1.95 3.72
N THR A 282 23.86 2.66 2.81
CA THR A 282 25.06 2.18 2.12
C THR A 282 26.26 2.04 3.09
N ILE A 283 26.40 2.94 4.06
CA ILE A 283 27.46 2.86 5.07
C ILE A 283 27.29 1.65 6.00
N VAL A 284 26.04 1.33 6.33
CA VAL A 284 25.68 0.16 7.17
C VAL A 284 25.74 -1.14 6.37
N ALA A 285 25.45 -1.10 5.07
CA ALA A 285 25.44 -2.28 4.22
C ALA A 285 26.83 -2.97 4.20
N GLY A 286 26.83 -4.31 4.35
CA GLY A 286 28.05 -5.12 4.35
C GLY A 286 28.92 -5.03 5.61
N THR A 287 28.45 -4.37 6.69
CA THR A 287 29.12 -4.42 7.99
C THR A 287 28.54 -5.57 8.80
N GLN A 288 29.33 -6.64 9.00
CA GLN A 288 28.92 -7.77 9.86
C GLN A 288 29.11 -7.47 11.35
N TYR A 289 30.06 -6.60 11.67
CA TYR A 289 30.41 -6.23 13.04
C TYR A 289 30.29 -4.72 13.24
N ARG A 290 29.78 -4.35 14.39
CA ARG A 290 29.59 -2.96 14.83
C ARG A 290 30.86 -2.09 14.67
N GLY A 291 32.05 -2.65 14.98
CA GLY A 291 33.33 -1.94 14.87
C GLY A 291 33.64 -1.48 13.45
N GLN A 292 33.23 -2.23 12.44
CA GLN A 292 33.45 -1.87 11.03
C GLN A 292 32.64 -0.63 10.62
N PHE A 293 31.38 -0.53 11.07
CA PHE A 293 30.55 0.65 10.84
C PHE A 293 31.14 1.90 11.52
N GLU A 294 31.56 1.76 12.80
CA GLU A 294 32.20 2.85 13.54
C GLU A 294 33.49 3.31 12.87
N GLU A 295 34.30 2.38 12.39
CA GLU A 295 35.54 2.69 11.69
C GLU A 295 35.30 3.38 10.35
N ARG A 296 34.33 2.91 9.53
CA ARG A 296 33.95 3.59 8.29
C ARG A 296 33.51 5.03 8.54
N LEU A 297 32.67 5.24 9.57
CA LEU A 297 32.18 6.57 9.91
C LEU A 297 33.31 7.48 10.44
N ARG A 298 34.26 6.94 11.22
CA ARG A 298 35.44 7.69 11.67
C ARG A 298 36.36 8.09 10.51
N ARG A 299 36.56 7.18 9.55
CA ARG A 299 37.35 7.46 8.34
C ARG A 299 36.65 8.52 7.48
N LEU A 300 35.33 8.46 7.31
CA LEU A 300 34.55 9.48 6.62
C LEU A 300 34.71 10.86 7.30
N ILE A 301 34.59 10.92 8.63
CA ILE A 301 34.80 12.17 9.37
C ILE A 301 36.21 12.72 9.18
N LYS A 302 37.22 11.86 9.21
CA LYS A 302 38.60 12.28 8.97
C LYS A 302 38.80 12.83 7.57
N GLU A 303 38.18 12.23 6.55
CA GLU A 303 38.23 12.73 5.18
C GLU A 303 37.53 14.09 5.07
N LEU A 304 36.34 14.26 5.67
CA LEU A 304 35.62 15.54 5.70
C LEU A 304 36.37 16.64 6.46
N GLN A 305 37.19 16.31 7.47
CA GLN A 305 38.02 17.26 8.18
C GLN A 305 39.19 17.74 7.33
N THR A 306 39.73 16.88 6.46
CA THR A 306 40.83 17.22 5.54
C THR A 306 40.32 17.99 4.31
N HIS A 307 39.03 17.84 3.96
CA HIS A 307 38.36 18.43 2.80
C HIS A 307 37.23 19.37 3.23
N PRO A 308 37.55 20.57 3.73
CA PRO A 308 36.57 21.53 4.24
C PRO A 308 35.67 22.11 3.13
N GLU A 309 35.97 21.89 1.86
CA GLU A 309 35.13 22.21 0.72
C GLU A 309 33.84 21.37 0.62
N ILE A 310 33.80 20.21 1.27
CA ILE A 310 32.67 19.31 1.24
C ILE A 310 31.63 19.73 2.28
N ILE A 311 30.38 19.90 1.82
CA ILE A 311 29.21 20.05 2.67
C ILE A 311 28.44 18.74 2.59
N LEU A 312 28.29 18.08 3.74
CA LEU A 312 27.56 16.81 3.82
C LEU A 312 26.05 17.08 3.83
N PHE A 313 25.30 16.44 2.95
CA PHE A 313 23.86 16.40 3.03
C PHE A 313 23.39 15.04 3.54
N ILE A 314 22.56 15.04 4.56
CA ILE A 314 21.99 13.81 5.14
C ILE A 314 20.46 13.97 5.10
N ASP A 315 19.88 13.24 4.18
CA ASP A 315 18.42 13.10 4.17
C ASP A 315 18.01 12.13 5.29
N GLU A 316 16.82 12.34 5.85
CA GLU A 316 16.34 11.58 7.00
C GLU A 316 17.37 11.52 8.15
N ILE A 317 17.94 12.66 8.52
CA ILE A 317 19.02 12.74 9.52
C ILE A 317 18.68 12.09 10.88
N HIS A 318 17.38 11.89 11.16
CA HIS A 318 16.93 11.17 12.35
C HIS A 318 17.39 9.70 12.36
N THR A 319 17.66 9.09 11.20
CA THR A 319 18.17 7.71 11.09
C THR A 319 19.55 7.53 11.71
N ILE A 320 20.33 8.59 11.86
CA ILE A 320 21.62 8.58 12.53
C ILE A 320 21.48 8.26 14.03
N ILE A 321 20.33 8.66 14.63
CA ILE A 321 19.99 8.43 16.02
C ILE A 321 19.20 7.12 16.08
N GLY A 322 19.85 6.00 16.19
CA GLY A 322 19.21 4.69 16.22
C GLY A 322 19.79 3.67 15.24
N ALA A 323 20.72 4.09 14.41
CA ALA A 323 21.50 3.16 13.60
C ALA A 323 22.39 2.29 14.52
N GLY A 324 21.81 1.18 14.98
CA GLY A 324 22.47 0.27 15.92
C GLY A 324 21.61 -0.19 17.10
N SER A 325 20.29 -0.24 16.93
CA SER A 325 19.28 -0.49 17.96
C SER A 325 19.35 -1.85 18.67
N ALA A 326 20.37 -2.02 19.52
CA ALA A 326 20.29 -2.87 20.70
C ALA A 326 20.49 -1.98 21.94
N PRO A 327 19.85 -2.27 23.10
CA PRO A 327 20.04 -1.49 24.33
C PRO A 327 21.52 -1.47 24.71
N GLY A 328 22.16 -0.28 24.67
CA GLY A 328 23.59 -0.10 24.94
C GLY A 328 24.47 0.17 23.69
N SER A 329 23.91 0.34 22.49
CA SER A 329 24.66 0.68 21.29
C SER A 329 25.05 2.16 21.25
N LEU A 330 26.29 2.44 20.80
CA LEU A 330 26.74 3.81 20.51
C LEU A 330 26.12 4.26 19.20
N ASP A 331 25.23 5.24 19.25
CA ASP A 331 24.61 5.84 18.07
C ASP A 331 25.66 6.48 17.17
N ALA A 332 25.48 6.40 15.84
CA ALA A 332 26.29 7.12 14.86
C ALA A 332 26.34 8.63 15.19
N ALA A 333 25.26 9.15 15.77
CA ALA A 333 25.17 10.50 16.30
C ALA A 333 26.33 10.82 17.27
N ASN A 334 26.71 9.90 18.16
CA ASN A 334 27.76 10.12 19.16
C ASN A 334 29.15 10.27 18.52
N ILE A 335 29.36 9.66 17.36
CA ILE A 335 30.62 9.78 16.61
C ILE A 335 30.69 11.12 15.84
N LEU A 336 29.55 11.58 15.29
CA LEU A 336 29.45 12.85 14.55
C LEU A 336 29.41 14.09 15.48
N LYS A 337 28.82 13.98 16.67
CA LYS A 337 28.64 15.07 17.62
C LYS A 337 29.91 15.90 17.89
N PRO A 338 31.09 15.28 18.14
CA PRO A 338 32.31 16.06 18.40
C PRO A 338 32.75 16.92 17.23
N ALA A 339 32.72 16.37 16.01
CA ALA A 339 33.11 17.08 14.79
C ALA A 339 32.17 18.21 14.43
N LEU A 340 30.84 17.99 14.55
CA LEU A 340 29.82 19.04 14.40
C LEU A 340 29.95 20.10 15.49
N ALA A 341 30.31 19.68 16.71
CA ALA A 341 30.46 20.58 17.85
C ALA A 341 31.60 21.58 17.66
N ARG A 342 32.72 21.10 17.13
CA ARG A 342 33.91 21.90 16.86
C ARG A 342 33.82 22.72 15.56
N GLY A 343 32.82 22.45 14.72
CA GLY A 343 32.67 23.07 13.41
C GLY A 343 33.71 22.60 12.40
N GLU A 344 34.22 21.37 12.58
CA GLU A 344 35.21 20.74 11.72
C GLU A 344 34.57 20.20 10.43
N ILE A 345 33.28 19.92 10.47
CA ILE A 345 32.46 19.48 9.34
C ILE A 345 31.21 20.37 9.21
N GLN A 346 30.80 20.59 7.97
CA GLN A 346 29.53 21.25 7.66
C GLN A 346 28.49 20.22 7.18
N CYS A 347 27.29 20.28 7.76
CA CYS A 347 26.23 19.35 7.45
C CYS A 347 24.89 20.06 7.24
N ILE A 348 24.16 19.66 6.20
CA ILE A 348 22.75 19.99 5.97
C ILE A 348 21.95 18.74 6.33
N GLY A 349 21.01 18.84 7.25
CA GLY A 349 20.10 17.75 7.58
C GLY A 349 18.71 18.01 7.03
N ALA A 350 17.98 16.95 6.66
CA ALA A 350 16.55 16.99 6.37
C ALA A 350 15.79 15.97 7.22
N THR A 351 14.61 16.33 7.72
CA THR A 351 13.78 15.44 8.53
C THR A 351 12.32 15.90 8.57
N THR A 352 11.43 15.06 9.08
CA THR A 352 10.03 15.42 9.34
C THR A 352 9.87 16.09 10.72
N ILE A 353 8.75 16.81 10.92
CA ILE A 353 8.45 17.47 12.19
C ILE A 353 8.35 16.45 13.34
N ASN A 354 7.69 15.33 13.10
CA ASN A 354 7.47 14.32 14.11
C ASN A 354 8.76 13.62 14.54
N GLU A 355 9.60 13.29 13.58
CA GLU A 355 10.89 12.63 13.84
C GLU A 355 11.90 13.58 14.45
N PHE A 356 11.89 14.85 14.05
CA PHE A 356 12.68 15.88 14.70
C PHE A 356 12.38 15.93 16.22
N LYS A 357 11.09 16.00 16.59
CA LYS A 357 10.66 16.04 17.98
C LYS A 357 10.99 14.75 18.75
N LYS A 358 10.87 13.60 18.11
CA LYS A 358 11.14 12.29 18.73
C LYS A 358 12.61 12.01 18.98
N THR A 359 13.49 12.51 18.12
CA THR A 359 14.91 12.14 18.08
C THR A 359 15.83 13.32 18.38
N ILE A 360 15.95 14.29 17.45
CA ILE A 360 16.97 15.36 17.50
C ILE A 360 16.70 16.37 18.62
N GLU A 361 15.46 16.77 18.83
CA GLU A 361 15.07 17.73 19.85
C GLU A 361 15.32 17.20 21.28
N LYS A 362 15.15 15.88 21.49
CA LYS A 362 15.46 15.22 22.75
C LYS A 362 16.97 15.17 23.04
N ASP A 363 17.78 15.18 21.98
CA ASP A 363 19.24 15.25 22.10
C ASP A 363 19.71 16.72 22.12
N GLY A 364 19.75 17.29 23.29
CA GLY A 364 20.13 18.72 23.44
C GLY A 364 21.52 19.07 22.94
N ALA A 365 22.39 18.09 22.68
CA ALA A 365 23.70 18.34 22.10
C ALA A 365 23.62 18.56 20.58
N LEU A 366 22.77 17.79 19.89
CA LEU A 366 22.50 17.97 18.45
C LEU A 366 21.62 19.20 18.18
N ASP A 367 20.54 19.38 18.94
CA ASP A 367 19.63 20.51 18.77
C ASP A 367 20.37 21.87 18.83
N ARG A 368 21.37 22.00 19.70
CA ARG A 368 22.19 23.23 19.80
C ARG A 368 23.13 23.44 18.65
N ARG A 369 23.38 22.44 17.79
CA ARG A 369 24.31 22.49 16.66
C ARG A 369 23.63 22.79 15.33
N PHE A 370 22.39 22.40 15.21
CA PHE A 370 21.59 22.66 14.03
C PHE A 370 20.76 23.93 14.14
N GLN A 371 20.63 24.64 13.01
CA GLN A 371 19.73 25.78 12.89
C GLN A 371 18.50 25.35 12.12
N LYS A 372 17.34 25.42 12.78
CA LYS A 372 16.04 24.98 12.22
C LYS A 372 15.59 25.89 11.07
N ILE A 373 15.15 25.29 9.98
CA ILE A 373 14.45 25.92 8.87
C ILE A 373 13.15 25.12 8.68
N MET A 374 12.02 25.79 8.91
CA MET A 374 10.71 25.18 8.69
C MET A 374 10.36 25.33 7.21
N LEU A 375 9.95 24.23 6.59
CA LEU A 375 9.50 24.18 5.21
C LEU A 375 8.01 23.89 5.16
N GLU A 376 7.26 24.85 4.63
CA GLU A 376 5.82 24.71 4.44
C GLU A 376 5.50 24.10 3.06
N PRO A 377 4.36 23.41 2.91
CA PRO A 377 3.86 22.96 1.60
C PRO A 377 3.74 24.14 0.63
N THR A 378 3.96 23.89 -0.65
CA THR A 378 3.74 24.90 -1.69
C THR A 378 2.25 25.19 -1.88
N THR A 379 1.93 26.39 -2.31
CA THR A 379 0.58 26.76 -2.75
C THR A 379 0.24 26.09 -4.09
N ALA A 380 -1.04 26.02 -4.44
CA ALA A 380 -1.49 25.47 -5.72
C ALA A 380 -0.86 26.23 -6.91
N GLU A 381 -0.76 27.57 -6.83
CA GLU A 381 -0.18 28.41 -7.88
C GLU A 381 1.33 28.17 -8.03
N GLU A 382 2.07 28.09 -6.92
CA GLU A 382 3.49 27.76 -6.93
C GLU A 382 3.72 26.36 -7.50
N THR A 383 2.89 25.38 -7.10
CA THR A 383 2.97 24.01 -7.62
C THR A 383 2.71 23.96 -9.12
N LEU A 384 1.71 24.68 -9.63
CA LEU A 384 1.46 24.76 -11.06
C LEU A 384 2.69 25.33 -11.81
N THR A 385 3.32 26.36 -11.24
CA THR A 385 4.57 26.92 -11.81
C THR A 385 5.70 25.89 -11.81
N ILE A 386 5.83 25.08 -10.76
CA ILE A 386 6.81 23.99 -10.69
C ILE A 386 6.51 22.97 -11.80
N LEU A 387 5.27 22.52 -11.95
CA LEU A 387 4.88 21.57 -12.97
C LEU A 387 5.20 22.08 -14.39
N HIS A 388 4.93 23.34 -14.68
CA HIS A 388 5.29 23.93 -15.97
C HIS A 388 6.80 23.90 -16.26
N ASN A 389 7.64 24.09 -15.24
CA ASN A 389 9.10 24.08 -15.40
C ASN A 389 9.68 22.67 -15.58
N ILE A 390 9.08 21.66 -14.93
CA ILE A 390 9.54 20.26 -15.05
C ILE A 390 8.87 19.51 -16.20
N LYS A 391 7.74 20.01 -16.74
CA LYS A 391 6.90 19.42 -17.78
C LYS A 391 7.73 18.77 -18.89
N LYS A 392 8.67 19.53 -19.47
CA LYS A 392 9.44 19.08 -20.64
C LYS A 392 10.24 17.80 -20.37
N ARG A 393 10.81 17.63 -19.18
CA ARG A 393 11.57 16.45 -18.82
C ARG A 393 10.69 15.20 -18.75
N TYR A 394 9.47 15.35 -18.20
CA TYR A 394 8.51 14.26 -18.12
C TYR A 394 7.92 13.95 -19.51
N GLU A 395 7.70 14.96 -20.35
CA GLU A 395 7.32 14.79 -21.75
C GLU A 395 8.36 14.00 -22.53
N ASP A 396 9.64 14.37 -22.38
CA ASP A 396 10.76 13.67 -23.03
C ASP A 396 10.94 12.23 -22.51
N HIS A 397 10.70 12.01 -21.21
CA HIS A 397 10.84 10.69 -20.60
C HIS A 397 9.72 9.71 -21.00
N HIS A 398 8.47 10.15 -20.95
CA HIS A 398 7.29 9.33 -21.24
C HIS A 398 6.85 9.38 -22.70
N ASN A 399 7.47 10.24 -23.53
CA ASN A 399 7.06 10.49 -24.92
C ASN A 399 5.57 10.87 -25.02
N VAL A 400 5.13 11.82 -24.20
CA VAL A 400 3.78 12.37 -24.14
C VAL A 400 3.82 13.89 -24.20
N THR A 401 2.67 14.53 -24.40
CA THR A 401 2.52 15.99 -24.31
C THR A 401 1.43 16.31 -23.31
N TYR A 402 1.73 17.08 -22.26
CA TYR A 402 0.73 17.49 -21.28
C TYR A 402 0.04 18.77 -21.71
N THR A 403 -1.29 18.80 -21.69
CA THR A 403 -2.04 20.03 -21.84
C THR A 403 -1.96 20.90 -20.58
N ASP A 404 -2.18 22.20 -20.70
CA ASP A 404 -2.23 23.08 -19.53
C ASP A 404 -3.39 22.74 -18.60
N ASP A 405 -4.49 22.23 -19.16
CA ASP A 405 -5.63 21.73 -18.39
C ASP A 405 -5.26 20.45 -17.60
N ALA A 406 -4.42 19.57 -18.17
CA ALA A 406 -3.92 18.39 -17.45
C ALA A 406 -3.01 18.80 -16.28
N LEU A 407 -2.09 19.76 -16.48
CA LEU A 407 -1.24 20.25 -15.40
C LEU A 407 -2.06 20.85 -14.25
N LYS A 408 -3.07 21.65 -14.62
CA LYS A 408 -3.99 22.23 -13.65
C LYS A 408 -4.80 21.17 -12.93
N ALA A 409 -5.27 20.15 -13.66
CA ALA A 409 -5.98 19.00 -13.08
C ALA A 409 -5.07 18.22 -12.12
N CYS A 410 -3.77 18.01 -12.42
CA CYS A 410 -2.82 17.39 -11.49
C CYS A 410 -2.76 18.10 -10.14
N VAL A 411 -2.78 19.45 -10.15
CA VAL A 411 -2.76 20.23 -8.91
C VAL A 411 -4.13 20.19 -8.21
N ASP A 412 -5.20 20.58 -8.91
CA ASP A 412 -6.54 20.77 -8.32
C ASP A 412 -7.11 19.46 -7.78
N LEU A 413 -6.98 18.37 -8.56
CA LEU A 413 -7.52 17.07 -8.18
C LEU A 413 -6.71 16.43 -7.05
N THR A 414 -5.37 16.55 -7.06
CA THR A 414 -4.58 16.00 -5.95
C THR A 414 -4.74 16.80 -4.66
N VAL A 415 -4.92 18.12 -4.74
CA VAL A 415 -5.27 18.95 -3.57
C VAL A 415 -6.58 18.47 -2.96
N ARG A 416 -7.56 18.17 -3.82
CA ARG A 416 -8.91 17.82 -3.38
C ARG A 416 -9.04 16.36 -2.91
N TYR A 417 -8.35 15.42 -3.57
CA TYR A 417 -8.60 13.99 -3.40
C TYR A 417 -7.46 13.21 -2.74
N VAL A 418 -6.22 13.73 -2.75
CA VAL A 418 -5.06 13.08 -2.13
C VAL A 418 -4.66 13.92 -0.90
N THR A 419 -5.00 13.42 0.30
CA THR A 419 -4.84 14.18 1.56
C THR A 419 -3.67 13.71 2.41
N ASP A 420 -3.08 12.56 2.09
CA ASP A 420 -2.01 11.90 2.84
C ASP A 420 -0.61 12.46 2.56
N ARG A 421 -0.47 13.27 1.50
CA ARG A 421 0.80 13.86 1.05
C ARG A 421 0.68 15.36 0.84
N ALA A 422 1.81 16.05 0.96
CA ALA A 422 1.87 17.49 0.74
C ALA A 422 2.14 17.84 -0.73
N LEU A 423 1.82 19.09 -1.11
CA LEU A 423 2.32 19.68 -2.35
C LEU A 423 3.82 20.06 -2.18
N PRO A 424 4.63 19.97 -3.28
CA PRO A 424 4.26 19.67 -4.67
C PRO A 424 4.26 18.18 -5.03
N ASP A 425 4.77 17.30 -4.17
CA ASP A 425 5.07 15.90 -4.44
C ASP A 425 3.89 15.13 -5.04
N LYS A 426 2.71 15.19 -4.40
CA LYS A 426 1.51 14.51 -4.90
C LYS A 426 1.06 14.94 -6.30
N ALA A 427 1.34 16.20 -6.69
CA ALA A 427 1.00 16.68 -8.02
C ALA A 427 2.05 16.24 -9.06
N ILE A 428 3.31 16.14 -8.65
CA ILE A 428 4.40 15.58 -9.46
C ILE A 428 4.19 14.09 -9.68
N ASP A 429 3.84 13.36 -8.62
CA ASP A 429 3.51 11.92 -8.71
C ASP A 429 2.36 11.68 -9.69
N ALA A 430 1.29 12.49 -9.62
CA ALA A 430 0.17 12.38 -10.54
C ALA A 430 0.60 12.65 -11.99
N LEU A 431 1.48 13.64 -12.22
CA LEU A 431 2.04 13.95 -13.53
C LEU A 431 2.83 12.77 -14.09
N ASP A 432 3.70 12.19 -13.27
CA ASP A 432 4.57 11.06 -13.64
C ASP A 432 3.74 9.80 -13.95
N GLU A 433 2.79 9.46 -13.07
CA GLU A 433 1.94 8.29 -13.23
C GLU A 433 1.01 8.37 -14.45
N VAL A 434 0.45 9.56 -14.73
CA VAL A 434 -0.35 9.78 -15.95
C VAL A 434 0.52 9.62 -17.19
N GLY A 435 1.73 10.19 -17.21
CA GLY A 435 2.68 10.04 -18.31
C GLY A 435 3.04 8.59 -18.57
N ALA A 436 3.41 7.86 -17.52
CA ALA A 436 3.73 6.44 -17.57
C ALA A 436 2.55 5.60 -18.12
N ARG A 437 1.33 5.88 -17.64
CA ARG A 437 0.12 5.17 -18.08
C ARG A 437 -0.16 5.41 -19.57
N MET A 438 -0.09 6.66 -20.02
CA MET A 438 -0.33 7.02 -21.42
C MET A 438 0.75 6.43 -22.33
N HIS A 439 1.99 6.42 -21.88
CA HIS A 439 3.08 5.74 -22.57
C HIS A 439 2.78 4.24 -22.73
N LEU A 440 2.39 3.54 -21.67
CA LEU A 440 2.03 2.12 -21.70
C LEU A 440 0.80 1.84 -22.57
N ALA A 441 -0.22 2.70 -22.51
CA ALA A 441 -1.42 2.56 -23.35
C ALA A 441 -1.08 2.70 -24.85
N GLY A 442 -0.13 3.59 -25.19
CA GLY A 442 0.37 3.76 -26.57
C GLY A 442 1.34 2.67 -27.03
N THR A 443 1.91 1.87 -26.12
CA THR A 443 2.93 0.85 -26.44
C THR A 443 2.35 -0.52 -26.83
N GLY A 444 1.05 -0.65 -27.02
CA GLY A 444 0.44 -1.88 -27.54
C GLY A 444 1.11 -2.28 -28.85
N LYS A 445 1.77 -3.46 -28.89
CA LYS A 445 2.40 -3.95 -30.12
C LYS A 445 1.37 -4.05 -31.23
N PRO A 446 1.63 -3.48 -32.41
CA PRO A 446 0.74 -3.67 -33.58
C PRO A 446 0.56 -5.15 -33.89
N LYS A 447 -0.65 -5.56 -34.28
CA LYS A 447 -0.95 -6.95 -34.63
C LYS A 447 0.02 -7.53 -35.64
N ASN A 448 0.50 -6.71 -36.58
CA ASN A 448 1.49 -7.11 -37.60
C ASN A 448 2.81 -7.57 -36.95
N LEU A 449 3.28 -6.93 -35.88
CA LEU A 449 4.51 -7.34 -35.19
C LEU A 449 4.30 -8.62 -34.37
N GLU A 450 3.11 -8.81 -33.80
CA GLU A 450 2.75 -10.05 -33.10
C GLU A 450 2.65 -11.23 -34.07
N GLU A 451 2.05 -11.02 -35.25
CA GLU A 451 1.95 -12.04 -36.32
C GLU A 451 3.33 -12.44 -36.85
N LEU A 452 4.23 -11.46 -37.08
CA LEU A 452 5.61 -11.73 -37.48
C LEU A 452 6.36 -12.53 -36.41
N GLN A 453 6.19 -12.17 -35.13
CA GLN A 453 6.82 -12.87 -34.02
C GLN A 453 6.32 -14.31 -33.90
N GLN A 454 5.00 -14.53 -34.01
CA GLN A 454 4.42 -15.88 -34.02
C GLN A 454 4.96 -16.72 -35.19
N ARG A 455 5.04 -16.12 -36.36
CA ARG A 455 5.56 -16.82 -37.56
C ARG A 455 7.03 -17.21 -37.42
N ILE A 456 7.85 -16.35 -36.79
CA ILE A 456 9.25 -16.67 -36.46
C ILE A 456 9.32 -17.83 -35.48
N ASP A 457 8.48 -17.85 -34.45
CA ASP A 457 8.47 -18.90 -33.44
C ASP A 457 8.00 -20.24 -34.02
N ASP A 458 7.02 -20.23 -34.94
CA ASP A 458 6.58 -21.42 -35.68
C ASP A 458 7.69 -21.98 -36.55
N LEU A 459 8.40 -21.14 -37.31
CA LEU A 459 9.53 -21.57 -38.11
C LEU A 459 10.70 -22.07 -37.28
N ARG A 460 10.95 -21.48 -36.11
CA ARG A 460 11.95 -22.00 -35.15
C ARG A 460 11.61 -23.40 -34.67
N ASN A 461 10.34 -23.66 -34.35
CA ASN A 461 9.87 -24.97 -33.97
C ASN A 461 10.02 -26.00 -35.09
N GLN A 462 9.64 -25.62 -36.31
CA GLN A 462 9.81 -26.48 -37.51
C GLN A 462 11.29 -26.77 -37.80
N LYS A 463 12.18 -25.79 -37.65
CA LYS A 463 13.64 -25.96 -37.77
C LYS A 463 14.17 -26.95 -36.74
N ILE A 464 13.71 -26.88 -35.47
CA ILE A 464 14.13 -27.82 -34.42
C ILE A 464 13.65 -29.24 -34.78
N GLN A 465 12.44 -29.36 -35.30
CA GLN A 465 11.89 -30.65 -35.71
C GLN A 465 12.63 -31.25 -36.91
N ALA A 466 12.90 -30.43 -37.93
CA ALA A 466 13.69 -30.86 -39.08
C ALA A 466 15.12 -31.31 -38.70
N ALA A 467 15.72 -30.63 -37.72
CA ALA A 467 17.04 -31.02 -37.18
C ALA A 467 16.97 -32.36 -36.44
N LYS A 468 15.91 -32.64 -35.68
CA LYS A 468 15.69 -33.94 -35.01
C LYS A 468 15.48 -35.09 -36.03
N GLU A 469 14.84 -34.81 -37.16
CA GLU A 469 14.60 -35.73 -38.24
C GLU A 469 15.82 -35.89 -39.16
N GLN A 470 16.96 -35.29 -38.84
CA GLN A 470 18.23 -35.28 -39.60
C GLN A 470 18.12 -34.67 -41.00
N ASN A 471 17.08 -33.90 -41.28
CA ASN A 471 16.90 -33.22 -42.56
C ASN A 471 17.63 -31.85 -42.52
N TYR A 472 18.95 -31.86 -42.70
CA TYR A 472 19.80 -30.67 -42.54
C TYR A 472 19.57 -29.63 -43.63
N GLU A 473 19.14 -30.04 -44.83
CA GLU A 473 18.84 -29.12 -45.95
C GLU A 473 17.58 -28.29 -45.65
N LEU A 474 16.54 -28.92 -45.16
CA LEU A 474 15.32 -28.23 -44.72
C LEU A 474 15.60 -27.33 -43.50
N ALA A 475 16.40 -27.79 -42.55
CA ALA A 475 16.77 -26.99 -41.39
C ALA A 475 17.61 -25.77 -41.75
N ALA A 476 18.46 -25.83 -42.80
CA ALA A 476 19.22 -24.70 -43.31
C ALA A 476 18.30 -23.67 -43.97
N ASN A 477 17.37 -24.11 -44.84
CA ASN A 477 16.39 -23.22 -45.47
C ASN A 477 15.48 -22.52 -44.43
N LEU A 478 15.00 -23.24 -43.41
CA LEU A 478 14.20 -22.66 -42.30
C LEU A 478 15.02 -21.68 -41.47
N ARG A 479 16.34 -21.92 -41.27
CA ARG A 479 17.23 -20.97 -40.60
C ARG A 479 17.32 -19.66 -41.37
N ASP A 480 17.49 -19.73 -42.67
CA ASP A 480 17.62 -18.53 -43.51
C ASP A 480 16.29 -17.72 -43.50
N GLN A 481 15.14 -18.39 -43.58
CA GLN A 481 13.84 -17.76 -43.43
C GLN A 481 13.63 -17.09 -42.07
N VAL A 482 14.03 -17.73 -40.96
CA VAL A 482 13.98 -17.16 -39.62
C VAL A 482 14.88 -15.91 -39.57
N GLN A 483 16.05 -15.93 -40.21
CA GLN A 483 16.96 -14.79 -40.17
C GLN A 483 16.41 -13.60 -41.00
N ASP A 484 15.79 -13.85 -42.14
CA ASP A 484 15.18 -12.80 -42.94
C ASP A 484 13.96 -12.18 -42.27
N LEU A 485 13.05 -13.00 -41.68
CA LEU A 485 11.90 -12.51 -40.90
C LEU A 485 12.33 -11.79 -39.63
N THR A 486 13.44 -12.19 -39.01
CA THR A 486 13.96 -11.47 -37.82
C THR A 486 14.44 -10.07 -38.23
N ARG A 487 15.13 -9.94 -39.40
CA ARG A 487 15.54 -8.62 -39.90
C ARG A 487 14.33 -7.75 -40.28
N GLU A 488 13.27 -8.36 -40.82
CA GLU A 488 12.02 -7.67 -41.13
C GLU A 488 11.32 -7.19 -39.86
N LEU A 489 11.28 -8.02 -38.81
CA LEU A 489 10.76 -7.68 -37.52
C LEU A 489 11.55 -6.54 -36.87
N ASP A 490 12.88 -6.58 -36.91
CA ASP A 490 13.75 -5.53 -36.35
C ASP A 490 13.47 -4.19 -37.07
N LYS A 491 13.40 -4.18 -38.41
CA LYS A 491 13.07 -2.97 -39.19
C LYS A 491 11.67 -2.43 -38.86
N ALA A 492 10.67 -3.30 -38.85
CA ALA A 492 9.30 -2.92 -38.51
C ALA A 492 9.19 -2.42 -37.07
N THR A 493 10.00 -2.96 -36.15
CA THR A 493 10.07 -2.51 -34.77
C THR A 493 10.74 -1.12 -34.68
N GLU A 494 11.81 -0.88 -35.38
CA GLU A 494 12.46 0.43 -35.47
C GLU A 494 11.55 1.49 -36.10
N GLU A 495 10.85 1.17 -37.18
CA GLU A 495 9.89 2.05 -37.83
C GLU A 495 8.73 2.40 -36.89
N TRP A 496 8.18 1.42 -36.17
CA TRP A 496 7.14 1.61 -35.18
C TRP A 496 7.62 2.49 -33.99
N GLN A 497 8.82 2.22 -33.47
CA GLN A 497 9.41 3.05 -32.40
C GLN A 497 9.64 4.49 -32.88
N ASN A 498 10.09 4.68 -34.12
CA ASN A 498 10.28 6.02 -34.70
C ASN A 498 8.96 6.76 -34.92
N GLN A 499 7.91 6.05 -35.35
CA GLN A 499 6.56 6.60 -35.47
C GLN A 499 6.00 7.00 -34.10
N GLN A 500 6.19 6.18 -33.07
CA GLN A 500 5.79 6.53 -31.69
C GLN A 500 6.50 7.77 -31.17
N ARG A 501 7.82 7.89 -31.42
CA ARG A 501 8.59 9.08 -31.02
C ARG A 501 8.14 10.34 -31.74
N SER A 502 7.65 10.23 -32.96
CA SER A 502 7.19 11.37 -33.75
C SER A 502 5.78 11.84 -33.46
N HIS A 503 4.97 11.02 -32.78
CA HIS A 503 3.60 11.34 -32.40
C HIS A 503 3.38 11.06 -30.91
N PRO A 504 3.82 11.98 -30.01
CA PRO A 504 3.59 11.85 -28.59
C PRO A 504 2.09 11.87 -28.28
N SER A 505 1.64 11.00 -27.37
CA SER A 505 0.26 10.96 -26.92
C SER A 505 -0.08 12.22 -26.11
N GLU A 506 -1.22 12.84 -26.37
CA GLU A 506 -1.68 14.01 -25.62
C GLU A 506 -2.38 13.58 -24.35
N VAL A 507 -1.94 14.16 -23.20
CA VAL A 507 -2.51 13.91 -21.89
C VAL A 507 -3.51 15.00 -21.55
N ASN A 508 -4.76 14.63 -21.28
CA ASN A 508 -5.88 15.50 -20.98
C ASN A 508 -6.28 15.45 -19.49
N ALA A 509 -7.12 16.37 -19.05
CA ALA A 509 -7.64 16.39 -17.67
C ALA A 509 -8.39 15.11 -17.27
N ASN A 510 -9.03 14.43 -18.21
CA ASN A 510 -9.72 13.16 -17.94
C ASN A 510 -8.75 12.03 -17.62
N ASP A 511 -7.61 11.97 -18.28
CA ASP A 511 -6.57 10.96 -18.02
C ASP A 511 -6.00 11.16 -16.61
N VAL A 512 -5.80 12.42 -16.21
CA VAL A 512 -5.40 12.79 -14.84
C VAL A 512 -6.46 12.36 -13.83
N ALA A 513 -7.76 12.57 -14.14
CA ALA A 513 -8.83 12.16 -13.26
C ALA A 513 -8.87 10.64 -13.03
N GLU A 514 -8.54 9.84 -14.04
CA GLU A 514 -8.44 8.38 -13.91
C GLU A 514 -7.29 7.97 -12.99
N VAL A 515 -6.12 8.62 -13.11
CA VAL A 515 -4.98 8.33 -12.25
C VAL A 515 -5.24 8.77 -10.81
N VAL A 516 -5.76 9.98 -10.61
CA VAL A 516 -6.12 10.45 -9.27
C VAL A 516 -7.21 9.57 -8.64
N SER A 517 -8.09 8.97 -9.45
CA SER A 517 -9.03 7.94 -9.00
C SER A 517 -8.33 6.71 -8.43
N MET A 518 -7.29 6.22 -9.10
CA MET A 518 -6.51 5.08 -8.60
C MET A 518 -5.74 5.44 -7.33
N MET A 519 -5.14 6.63 -7.26
CA MET A 519 -4.39 7.10 -6.09
C MET A 519 -5.29 7.31 -4.86
N SER A 520 -6.51 7.83 -5.06
CA SER A 520 -7.43 8.21 -3.97
C SER A 520 -8.48 7.17 -3.64
N GLY A 521 -8.71 6.18 -4.52
CA GLY A 521 -9.80 5.22 -4.43
C GLY A 521 -11.19 5.80 -4.77
N VAL A 522 -11.28 7.06 -5.24
CA VAL A 522 -12.53 7.70 -5.67
C VAL A 522 -12.78 7.39 -7.14
N PRO A 523 -13.94 6.86 -7.56
CA PRO A 523 -14.20 6.51 -8.95
C PRO A 523 -13.98 7.66 -9.94
N ALA A 524 -13.30 7.41 -11.07
CA ALA A 524 -12.92 8.42 -12.06
C ALA A 524 -14.12 9.17 -12.65
N THR A 525 -15.24 8.47 -12.87
CA THR A 525 -16.52 9.09 -13.32
C THR A 525 -17.03 10.17 -12.39
N ARG A 526 -16.54 10.20 -11.16
CA ARG A 526 -16.91 11.19 -10.13
C ARG A 526 -15.98 12.37 -10.07
N ILE A 527 -14.74 12.17 -10.48
CA ILE A 527 -13.75 13.23 -10.56
C ILE A 527 -13.95 14.06 -11.83
N ALA A 528 -14.37 13.42 -12.92
CA ALA A 528 -14.53 14.05 -14.25
C ALA A 528 -15.90 14.68 -14.51
N THR A 529 -16.98 14.27 -13.81
CA THR A 529 -18.33 14.81 -14.04
C THR A 529 -18.64 16.04 -13.19
N ASP A 530 -19.45 16.95 -13.74
CA ASP A 530 -19.96 18.11 -13.00
C ASP A 530 -20.80 17.64 -11.79
N GLU A 531 -20.27 17.88 -10.60
CA GLU A 531 -20.87 17.48 -9.33
C GLU A 531 -22.30 18.06 -9.16
N GLY A 532 -22.57 19.20 -9.80
CA GLY A 532 -23.87 19.87 -9.74
C GLY A 532 -24.98 19.08 -10.42
N GLU A 533 -24.73 18.47 -11.59
CA GLU A 533 -25.72 17.65 -12.28
C GLU A 533 -26.04 16.37 -11.53
N ARG A 534 -25.03 15.76 -10.94
CA ARG A 534 -25.22 14.54 -10.14
C ARG A 534 -26.04 14.79 -8.89
N LEU A 535 -25.77 15.88 -8.16
CA LEU A 535 -26.53 16.23 -6.95
C LEU A 535 -28.02 16.39 -7.21
N LYS A 536 -28.42 16.78 -8.43
CA LYS A 536 -29.86 16.86 -8.84
C LYS A 536 -30.51 15.48 -8.86
N GLY A 537 -29.80 14.43 -9.26
CA GLY A 537 -30.34 13.06 -9.33
C GLY A 537 -30.41 12.33 -7.99
N MET A 538 -29.72 12.82 -6.93
CA MET A 538 -29.59 12.13 -5.64
C MET A 538 -30.96 11.82 -4.99
N ARG A 539 -31.87 12.79 -4.99
CA ARG A 539 -33.21 12.63 -4.38
C ARG A 539 -33.96 11.47 -5.02
N SER A 540 -34.07 11.45 -6.35
CA SER A 540 -34.83 10.42 -7.06
C SER A 540 -34.20 9.03 -6.88
N ALA A 541 -32.87 8.92 -6.92
CA ALA A 541 -32.15 7.65 -6.73
C ALA A 541 -32.36 7.08 -5.31
N LEU A 542 -32.32 7.92 -4.28
CA LEU A 542 -32.58 7.49 -2.91
C LEU A 542 -34.03 7.14 -2.65
N SER A 543 -34.98 7.89 -3.21
CA SER A 543 -36.43 7.61 -3.06
C SER A 543 -36.86 6.31 -3.73
N GLN A 544 -36.17 5.85 -4.77
CA GLN A 544 -36.42 4.54 -5.37
C GLN A 544 -36.03 3.37 -4.47
N LYS A 545 -34.95 3.54 -3.68
CA LYS A 545 -34.40 2.48 -2.82
C LYS A 545 -34.96 2.52 -1.39
N VAL A 546 -35.40 3.67 -0.91
CA VAL A 546 -35.85 3.87 0.48
C VAL A 546 -37.29 4.38 0.50
N ILE A 547 -38.19 3.51 0.88
CA ILE A 547 -39.64 3.72 0.81
C ILE A 547 -40.16 4.49 2.03
N ALA A 548 -41.20 5.36 1.80
CA ALA A 548 -41.94 6.12 2.83
C ALA A 548 -41.09 7.10 3.66
N GLN A 549 -39.92 7.51 3.20
CA GLN A 549 -39.05 8.45 3.91
C GLN A 549 -38.73 9.73 3.09
N ASP A 550 -39.65 10.17 2.24
CA ASP A 550 -39.41 11.29 1.31
C ASP A 550 -38.97 12.58 1.99
N LYS A 551 -39.57 12.92 3.16
CA LYS A 551 -39.16 14.11 3.94
C LYS A 551 -37.71 13.98 4.48
N ALA A 552 -37.35 12.80 4.93
CA ALA A 552 -36.01 12.53 5.43
C ALA A 552 -34.97 12.63 4.30
N ILE A 553 -35.27 12.05 3.14
CA ILE A 553 -34.44 12.12 1.94
C ILE A 553 -34.31 13.56 1.45
N GLU A 554 -35.37 14.31 1.42
CA GLU A 554 -35.38 15.72 0.97
C GLU A 554 -34.47 16.59 1.87
N ARG A 555 -34.63 16.48 3.20
CA ARG A 555 -33.81 17.24 4.14
C ARG A 555 -32.32 16.87 4.02
N LEU A 556 -32.01 15.57 3.94
CA LEU A 556 -30.65 15.05 3.77
C LEU A 556 -30.01 15.56 2.48
N THR A 557 -30.69 15.39 1.35
CA THR A 557 -30.18 15.79 0.03
C THR A 557 -29.97 17.29 -0.07
N ARG A 558 -30.90 18.10 0.48
CA ARG A 558 -30.77 19.56 0.52
C ARG A 558 -29.54 20.01 1.35
N ALA A 559 -29.32 19.40 2.50
CA ALA A 559 -28.18 19.73 3.36
C ALA A 559 -26.84 19.37 2.71
N ILE A 560 -26.73 18.18 2.10
CA ILE A 560 -25.53 17.75 1.37
C ILE A 560 -25.29 18.66 0.16
N THR A 561 -26.31 18.98 -0.62
CA THR A 561 -26.19 19.87 -1.78
C THR A 561 -25.70 21.26 -1.35
N ARG A 562 -26.23 21.82 -0.26
CA ARG A 562 -25.78 23.11 0.29
C ARG A 562 -24.30 23.12 0.68
N SER A 563 -23.83 22.03 1.28
CA SER A 563 -22.43 21.86 1.66
C SER A 563 -21.51 21.76 0.42
N ARG A 564 -21.92 21.00 -0.58
CA ARG A 564 -21.11 20.76 -1.79
C ARG A 564 -21.03 21.97 -2.74
N ILE A 565 -22.05 22.82 -2.77
CA ILE A 565 -22.01 24.06 -3.55
C ILE A 565 -21.12 25.14 -2.90
N GLY A 566 -20.52 24.84 -1.72
CA GLY A 566 -19.60 25.76 -1.06
C GLY A 566 -20.27 26.84 -0.19
N LEU A 567 -21.56 26.71 0.09
CA LEU A 567 -22.27 27.61 0.99
C LEU A 567 -21.96 27.34 2.48
N LYS A 568 -21.25 26.26 2.78
CA LYS A 568 -20.74 25.89 4.10
C LYS A 568 -19.21 26.04 4.07
N GLY A 569 -18.60 26.48 5.18
CA GLY A 569 -17.15 26.58 5.29
C GLY A 569 -16.46 25.23 5.02
N ASN A 570 -15.29 25.28 4.37
CA ASN A 570 -14.53 24.10 3.96
C ASN A 570 -13.84 23.33 5.10
N ASP A 571 -13.89 23.86 6.32
CA ASP A 571 -13.19 23.31 7.49
C ASP A 571 -14.03 22.29 8.29
N ARG A 572 -15.19 21.90 7.77
CA ARG A 572 -16.12 20.98 8.44
C ARG A 572 -16.41 19.76 7.57
N PRO A 573 -16.90 18.65 8.15
CA PRO A 573 -17.42 17.54 7.38
C PRO A 573 -18.49 17.96 6.38
N ILE A 574 -18.65 17.21 5.29
CA ILE A 574 -19.70 17.45 4.26
C ILE A 574 -21.05 17.59 4.92
N GLY A 575 -21.38 16.74 5.89
CA GLY A 575 -22.59 16.83 6.68
C GLY A 575 -22.52 16.01 7.94
N THR A 576 -23.17 16.51 8.99
CA THR A 576 -23.33 15.81 10.26
C THR A 576 -24.81 15.74 10.63
N PHE A 577 -25.37 14.54 10.62
CA PHE A 577 -26.80 14.32 10.76
C PHE A 577 -27.15 13.41 11.92
N LEU A 578 -28.22 13.70 12.62
CA LEU A 578 -28.81 12.79 13.61
C LEU A 578 -30.10 12.19 13.06
N PHE A 579 -30.13 10.89 12.78
CA PHE A 579 -31.28 10.13 12.32
C PHE A 579 -32.05 9.59 13.51
N VAL A 580 -33.28 10.03 13.68
CA VAL A 580 -34.14 9.67 14.82
C VAL A 580 -35.40 8.95 14.33
N GLY A 581 -35.75 7.87 14.98
CA GLY A 581 -36.98 7.12 14.62
C GLY A 581 -37.00 5.70 15.16
N PRO A 582 -38.09 4.97 15.01
CA PRO A 582 -38.25 3.60 15.45
C PRO A 582 -37.18 2.65 14.84
N THR A 583 -37.05 1.47 15.41
CA THR A 583 -36.23 0.42 14.81
C THR A 583 -36.84 -0.09 13.51
N GLY A 584 -36.07 -0.46 12.54
CA GLY A 584 -36.54 -1.11 11.29
C GLY A 584 -37.21 -0.18 10.27
N VAL A 585 -37.14 1.16 10.43
CA VAL A 585 -37.77 2.15 9.49
C VAL A 585 -36.85 2.54 8.33
N GLY A 586 -35.63 1.93 8.21
CA GLY A 586 -34.72 2.16 7.09
C GLY A 586 -33.58 3.15 7.37
N LYS A 587 -33.30 3.57 8.61
CA LYS A 587 -32.19 4.50 8.96
C LYS A 587 -30.85 4.00 8.41
N THR A 588 -30.43 2.81 8.79
CA THR A 588 -29.16 2.20 8.34
C THR A 588 -29.16 1.88 6.83
N HIS A 589 -30.37 1.57 6.26
CA HIS A 589 -30.49 1.31 4.84
C HIS A 589 -30.27 2.58 4.01
N LEU A 590 -30.85 3.72 4.42
CA LEU A 590 -30.61 5.01 3.77
C LEU A 590 -29.11 5.37 3.79
N VAL A 591 -28.42 5.09 4.90
CA VAL A 591 -26.95 5.33 5.00
C VAL A 591 -26.17 4.49 4.01
N LYS A 592 -26.52 3.21 3.84
CA LYS A 592 -25.89 2.32 2.86
C LYS A 592 -26.14 2.81 1.42
N CYS A 593 -27.37 3.18 1.09
CA CYS A 593 -27.72 3.73 -0.21
C CYS A 593 -27.01 5.07 -0.48
N LEU A 594 -26.85 5.90 0.56
CA LEU A 594 -26.11 7.15 0.46
C LEU A 594 -24.63 6.91 0.21
N ALA A 595 -24.00 5.97 0.93
CA ALA A 595 -22.60 5.64 0.74
C ALA A 595 -22.34 5.11 -0.69
N GLU A 596 -23.14 4.19 -1.16
CA GLU A 596 -23.08 3.65 -2.52
C GLU A 596 -23.28 4.76 -3.56
N TRP A 597 -24.27 5.65 -3.34
CA TRP A 597 -24.54 6.74 -4.26
C TRP A 597 -23.46 7.82 -4.24
N MET A 598 -23.01 8.26 -3.04
CA MET A 598 -22.00 9.32 -2.87
C MET A 598 -20.60 8.86 -3.25
N PHE A 599 -20.18 7.66 -2.89
CA PHE A 599 -18.80 7.19 -3.01
C PHE A 599 -18.62 5.94 -3.90
N GLY A 600 -19.69 5.36 -4.47
CA GLY A 600 -19.65 4.31 -5.49
C GLY A 600 -19.43 2.90 -4.98
N SER A 601 -19.15 2.75 -3.70
CA SER A 601 -18.97 1.45 -3.06
C SER A 601 -19.77 1.36 -1.77
N LYS A 602 -20.29 0.18 -1.48
CA LYS A 602 -20.85 -0.12 -0.16
C LYS A 602 -19.78 -0.15 0.93
N ASP A 603 -18.54 -0.37 0.55
CA ASP A 603 -17.37 -0.41 1.47
C ASP A 603 -16.94 1.00 1.93
N ALA A 604 -17.42 2.05 1.25
CA ALA A 604 -17.25 3.44 1.71
C ALA A 604 -18.09 3.76 2.97
N LEU A 605 -18.70 2.77 3.60
CA LEU A 605 -19.43 2.90 4.86
C LEU A 605 -18.60 2.41 6.05
N ILE A 606 -18.18 3.34 6.89
CA ILE A 606 -17.53 3.02 8.18
C ILE A 606 -18.61 2.94 9.24
N ARG A 607 -19.01 1.74 9.64
CA ARG A 607 -19.99 1.54 10.71
C ARG A 607 -19.27 1.29 12.05
N VAL A 608 -19.73 2.02 13.07
CA VAL A 608 -19.30 1.87 14.46
C VAL A 608 -20.55 1.75 15.34
N ASP A 609 -20.64 0.66 16.10
CA ASP A 609 -21.73 0.44 17.05
C ASP A 609 -21.37 1.09 18.38
N MET A 610 -22.13 2.10 18.78
CA MET A 610 -21.86 2.86 19.99
C MET A 610 -22.17 2.10 21.28
N SER A 611 -22.83 0.95 21.21
CA SER A 611 -23.03 0.07 22.37
C SER A 611 -21.70 -0.51 22.91
N GLU A 612 -20.67 -0.62 22.05
CA GLU A 612 -19.34 -1.04 22.44
C GLU A 612 -18.52 0.06 23.15
N TYR A 613 -19.00 1.30 23.09
CA TYR A 613 -18.33 2.50 23.61
C TYR A 613 -19.07 3.16 24.79
N GLY A 614 -19.79 2.35 25.55
CA GLY A 614 -20.52 2.80 26.76
C GLY A 614 -19.62 3.09 27.97
N GLU A 615 -18.39 2.58 27.99
CA GLU A 615 -17.44 2.75 29.09
C GLU A 615 -16.36 3.80 28.77
N LYS A 616 -15.85 4.48 29.79
CA LYS A 616 -14.84 5.53 29.64
C LYS A 616 -13.57 5.06 28.91
N TYR A 617 -13.12 3.85 29.20
CA TYR A 617 -11.91 3.29 28.58
C TYR A 617 -12.08 2.92 27.09
N SER A 618 -13.31 2.73 26.65
CA SER A 618 -13.57 2.37 25.25
C SER A 618 -13.38 3.56 24.30
N VAL A 619 -13.43 4.80 24.80
CA VAL A 619 -13.18 6.01 23.98
C VAL A 619 -11.75 6.01 23.42
N SER A 620 -10.75 5.54 24.20
CA SER A 620 -9.37 5.40 23.72
C SER A 620 -9.22 4.39 22.58
N ARG A 621 -10.10 3.40 22.47
CA ARG A 621 -10.13 2.48 21.32
C ARG A 621 -10.63 3.18 20.04
N LEU A 622 -11.49 4.18 20.18
CA LEU A 622 -12.03 4.92 19.05
C LEU A 622 -10.97 5.85 18.42
N VAL A 623 -10.21 6.55 19.26
CA VAL A 623 -9.27 7.62 18.86
C VAL A 623 -7.80 7.17 18.92
N GLY A 624 -7.49 6.13 19.67
CA GLY A 624 -6.15 5.66 19.96
C GLY A 624 -5.77 5.91 21.44
N ALA A 625 -4.98 5.00 22.00
CA ALA A 625 -4.49 5.12 23.37
C ALA A 625 -3.35 6.16 23.45
N PRO A 626 -3.27 6.96 24.52
CA PRO A 626 -2.13 7.85 24.71
C PRO A 626 -0.83 7.07 24.96
N PRO A 627 0.35 7.71 24.75
CA PRO A 627 1.64 7.07 24.94
C PRO A 627 1.77 6.44 26.34
N GLY A 628 2.24 5.19 26.38
CA GLY A 628 2.44 4.45 27.64
C GLY A 628 1.28 3.55 28.06
N TYR A 629 0.16 3.53 27.34
CA TYR A 629 -0.94 2.61 27.57
C TYR A 629 -0.92 1.44 26.59
N VAL A 630 -1.48 0.30 27.00
CA VAL A 630 -1.61 -0.90 26.14
C VAL A 630 -2.48 -0.56 24.93
N GLY A 631 -2.03 -0.94 23.72
CA GLY A 631 -2.72 -0.63 22.46
C GLY A 631 -2.33 0.71 21.83
N TYR A 632 -1.27 1.39 22.32
CA TYR A 632 -0.77 2.63 21.72
C TYR A 632 -0.32 2.47 20.24
N GLU A 633 0.29 1.32 19.89
CA GLU A 633 0.77 1.06 18.53
C GLU A 633 -0.34 0.73 17.53
N GLU A 634 -1.51 0.31 17.99
CA GLU A 634 -2.61 -0.14 17.12
C GLU A 634 -3.41 1.02 16.49
N GLY A 635 -3.22 2.26 16.97
CA GLY A 635 -4.01 3.42 16.52
C GLY A 635 -5.50 3.34 16.95
N GLY A 636 -6.28 4.37 16.62
CA GLY A 636 -7.73 4.39 16.90
C GLY A 636 -8.55 3.72 15.80
N GLN A 637 -9.54 2.93 16.18
CA GLN A 637 -10.37 2.20 15.21
C GLN A 637 -11.10 3.11 14.22
N LEU A 638 -11.58 4.27 14.65
CA LEU A 638 -12.23 5.25 13.78
C LEU A 638 -11.18 6.03 12.97
N THR A 639 -10.16 6.55 13.64
CA THR A 639 -9.13 7.38 13.00
C THR A 639 -8.36 6.63 11.92
N GLU A 640 -8.00 5.36 12.16
CA GLU A 640 -7.34 4.52 11.16
C GLU A 640 -8.23 4.20 9.95
N ARG A 641 -9.51 3.89 10.18
CA ARG A 641 -10.44 3.62 9.06
C ARG A 641 -10.66 4.86 8.21
N VAL A 642 -10.80 6.04 8.83
CA VAL A 642 -10.98 7.30 8.09
C VAL A 642 -9.71 7.70 7.36
N ARG A 643 -8.53 7.46 7.96
CA ARG A 643 -7.25 7.71 7.29
C ARG A 643 -7.09 6.87 6.01
N ARG A 644 -7.53 5.60 6.05
CA ARG A 644 -7.52 4.70 4.89
C ARG A 644 -8.62 5.01 3.87
N HIS A 645 -9.76 5.50 4.33
CA HIS A 645 -10.93 5.82 3.51
C HIS A 645 -11.43 7.24 3.82
N PRO A 646 -10.72 8.29 3.38
CA PRO A 646 -11.09 9.67 3.68
C PRO A 646 -12.40 10.10 3.05
N TYR A 647 -12.84 9.41 1.99
CA TYR A 647 -14.13 9.60 1.33
C TYR A 647 -15.11 8.51 1.77
N SER A 648 -15.77 8.73 2.90
CA SER A 648 -16.64 7.71 3.48
C SER A 648 -17.87 8.31 4.18
N VAL A 649 -18.88 7.48 4.37
CA VAL A 649 -20.00 7.77 5.29
C VAL A 649 -19.68 7.07 6.62
N ILE A 650 -19.62 7.84 7.68
CA ILE A 650 -19.41 7.33 9.03
C ILE A 650 -20.77 7.17 9.69
N LEU A 651 -21.14 5.96 10.03
CA LEU A 651 -22.36 5.63 10.75
C LEU A 651 -22.01 5.29 12.20
N LEU A 652 -22.43 6.15 13.13
CA LEU A 652 -22.38 5.92 14.55
C LEU A 652 -23.77 5.43 15.00
N ASP A 653 -23.92 4.12 15.14
CA ASP A 653 -25.20 3.47 15.39
C ASP A 653 -25.50 3.48 16.89
N GLU A 654 -26.76 3.75 17.29
CA GLU A 654 -27.25 3.80 18.67
C GLU A 654 -26.45 4.77 19.58
N ILE A 655 -26.27 6.00 19.11
CA ILE A 655 -25.43 7.03 19.76
C ILE A 655 -25.83 7.31 21.22
N GLU A 656 -27.08 7.07 21.62
CA GLU A 656 -27.55 7.21 23.00
C GLU A 656 -26.89 6.25 23.99
N LYS A 657 -26.22 5.20 23.54
CA LYS A 657 -25.49 4.24 24.37
C LYS A 657 -24.03 4.63 24.62
N ALA A 658 -23.52 5.61 23.88
CA ALA A 658 -22.14 6.04 23.99
C ALA A 658 -21.85 6.76 25.30
N HIS A 659 -20.60 6.63 25.79
CA HIS A 659 -20.12 7.41 26.92
C HIS A 659 -20.08 8.93 26.57
N PRO A 660 -20.35 9.84 27.52
CA PRO A 660 -20.32 11.29 27.28
C PRO A 660 -19.01 11.83 26.65
N ASP A 661 -17.87 11.22 26.95
CA ASP A 661 -16.58 11.64 26.39
C ASP A 661 -16.49 11.42 24.87
N VAL A 662 -17.27 10.48 24.29
CA VAL A 662 -17.38 10.31 22.83
C VAL A 662 -17.93 11.57 22.18
N PHE A 663 -18.95 12.20 22.80
CA PHE A 663 -19.54 13.44 22.28
C PHE A 663 -18.51 14.57 22.27
N ASN A 664 -17.68 14.69 23.31
CA ASN A 664 -16.64 15.71 23.38
C ASN A 664 -15.62 15.55 22.24
N THR A 665 -15.26 14.32 21.94
CA THR A 665 -14.34 14.01 20.83
C THR A 665 -14.97 14.34 19.46
N LEU A 666 -16.25 14.03 19.29
CA LEU A 666 -16.97 14.35 18.06
C LEU A 666 -17.17 15.85 17.85
N LEU A 667 -17.24 16.66 18.90
CA LEU A 667 -17.33 18.12 18.77
C LEU A 667 -16.15 18.70 17.99
N GLN A 668 -14.94 18.21 18.24
CA GLN A 668 -13.76 18.64 17.48
C GLN A 668 -13.91 18.35 15.99
N VAL A 669 -14.39 17.15 15.64
CA VAL A 669 -14.62 16.79 14.24
C VAL A 669 -15.68 17.67 13.57
N MET A 670 -16.78 17.94 14.29
CA MET A 670 -17.87 18.75 13.75
C MET A 670 -17.48 20.21 13.51
N ASP A 671 -16.52 20.74 14.28
CA ASP A 671 -16.10 22.14 14.22
C ASP A 671 -14.95 22.36 13.26
N GLU A 672 -13.91 21.51 13.38
CA GLU A 672 -12.65 21.69 12.67
C GLU A 672 -12.43 20.68 11.54
N GLY A 673 -13.37 19.73 11.34
CA GLY A 673 -13.25 18.69 10.32
C GLY A 673 -12.02 17.80 10.48
N ARG A 674 -11.44 17.75 11.68
CA ARG A 674 -10.22 16.97 11.98
C ARG A 674 -10.24 16.43 13.40
N MET A 675 -9.52 15.35 13.60
CA MET A 675 -9.35 14.72 14.89
C MET A 675 -7.88 14.36 15.10
N THR A 676 -7.34 14.65 16.26
CA THR A 676 -5.98 14.23 16.64
C THR A 676 -6.06 12.88 17.32
N ASP A 677 -5.35 11.89 16.80
CA ASP A 677 -5.28 10.55 17.37
C ASP A 677 -4.39 10.49 18.63
N GLY A 678 -4.37 9.33 19.29
CA GLY A 678 -3.53 9.10 20.47
C GLY A 678 -2.03 9.26 20.21
N ASN A 679 -1.60 9.16 18.97
CA ASN A 679 -0.22 9.32 18.52
C ASN A 679 0.16 10.79 18.22
N GLY A 680 -0.80 11.69 18.29
CA GLY A 680 -0.63 13.10 17.92
C GLY A 680 -0.74 13.36 16.43
N THR A 681 -1.17 12.37 15.64
CA THR A 681 -1.40 12.52 14.19
C THR A 681 -2.79 13.09 13.95
N THR A 682 -2.89 14.09 13.07
CA THR A 682 -4.17 14.70 12.72
C THR A 682 -4.80 13.94 11.55
N VAL A 683 -6.04 13.47 11.75
CA VAL A 683 -6.84 12.77 10.73
C VAL A 683 -7.91 13.71 10.20
N ASP A 684 -8.04 13.78 8.87
CA ASP A 684 -8.96 14.67 8.15
C ASP A 684 -10.32 14.01 7.94
N PHE A 685 -11.38 14.69 8.43
CA PHE A 685 -12.78 14.28 8.30
C PHE A 685 -13.59 15.18 7.36
N ARG A 686 -12.98 16.17 6.71
CA ARG A 686 -13.68 17.17 5.88
C ARG A 686 -14.41 16.53 4.70
N ASN A 687 -13.93 15.41 4.21
CA ASN A 687 -14.51 14.68 3.09
C ASN A 687 -15.48 13.57 3.53
N THR A 688 -15.82 13.49 4.81
CA THR A 688 -16.74 12.49 5.35
C THR A 688 -18.16 13.05 5.55
N ILE A 689 -19.14 12.14 5.54
CA ILE A 689 -20.51 12.41 6.00
C ILE A 689 -20.69 11.65 7.30
N ILE A 690 -21.01 12.33 8.39
CA ILE A 690 -21.21 11.72 9.69
C ILE A 690 -22.70 11.58 9.96
N ILE A 691 -23.15 10.36 10.19
CA ILE A 691 -24.53 10.04 10.49
C ILE A 691 -24.59 9.31 11.83
N LEU A 692 -25.33 9.89 12.74
CA LEU A 692 -25.62 9.31 14.06
C LEU A 692 -27.04 8.76 14.00
N THR A 693 -27.26 7.56 14.54
CA THR A 693 -28.63 7.03 14.65
C THR A 693 -29.06 6.98 16.11
N SER A 694 -30.32 7.28 16.37
CA SER A 694 -30.91 7.16 17.69
C SER A 694 -32.34 6.63 17.65
N ASN A 695 -32.68 5.85 18.65
CA ASN A 695 -34.02 5.38 18.90
C ASN A 695 -34.72 6.20 20.01
N SER A 696 -34.06 7.22 20.53
CA SER A 696 -34.54 8.06 21.62
C SER A 696 -35.80 8.82 21.25
N GLY A 697 -36.71 8.94 22.17
CA GLY A 697 -38.00 9.65 21.97
C GLY A 697 -39.11 8.80 21.35
N THR A 698 -38.81 7.66 20.71
CA THR A 698 -39.85 6.82 20.09
C THR A 698 -40.69 6.06 21.13
N ARG A 699 -40.11 5.73 22.28
CA ARG A 699 -40.81 5.11 23.39
C ARG A 699 -41.77 6.07 24.04
N GLN A 700 -41.41 7.32 24.22
CA GLN A 700 -42.24 8.37 24.75
C GLN A 700 -43.38 8.76 23.82
N LEU A 701 -43.20 8.75 22.49
CA LEU A 701 -44.26 8.91 21.52
C LEU A 701 -45.38 7.85 21.69
N ARG A 702 -44.97 6.59 21.96
CA ARG A 702 -45.95 5.50 22.24
C ARG A 702 -46.68 5.70 23.55
N GLU A 703 -46.00 6.10 24.61
CA GLU A 703 -46.58 6.38 25.93
C GLU A 703 -47.58 7.57 25.85
N PHE A 704 -47.34 8.58 25.07
CA PHE A 704 -48.24 9.72 24.84
C PHE A 704 -49.40 9.36 23.89
N GLY A 705 -49.20 8.43 22.95
CA GLY A 705 -50.27 7.91 22.07
C GLY A 705 -51.24 6.93 22.75
N SER A 706 -50.78 6.29 23.84
CA SER A 706 -51.58 5.35 24.64
C SER A 706 -52.15 5.95 25.94
N GLY A 707 -52.02 7.28 26.12
CA GLY A 707 -52.41 7.99 27.34
C GLY A 707 -53.88 7.81 27.69
N VAL A 708 -54.17 7.19 28.86
CA VAL A 708 -55.47 7.06 29.49
C VAL A 708 -55.94 8.47 29.91
N GLY A 709 -56.81 9.06 29.11
CA GLY A 709 -57.42 10.34 29.44
C GLY A 709 -58.41 10.78 28.35
N PHE A 710 -59.66 10.48 28.55
CA PHE A 710 -60.89 11.05 27.94
C PHE A 710 -60.82 11.58 26.52
N GLY A 711 -61.32 10.77 25.58
CA GLY A 711 -62.10 11.29 24.44
C GLY A 711 -61.30 12.00 23.35
N ARG A 712 -60.40 11.30 22.67
CA ARG A 712 -60.08 11.62 21.28
C ARG A 712 -59.85 10.33 20.52
N THR A 713 -60.71 10.17 19.47
CA THR A 713 -60.51 9.22 18.37
C THR A 713 -59.05 9.03 17.99
N GLN A 714 -58.73 7.81 17.64
CA GLN A 714 -57.43 7.41 17.01
C GLN A 714 -57.14 8.36 15.81
N GLY A 715 -56.61 9.55 16.11
CA GLY A 715 -56.12 10.50 15.13
C GLY A 715 -54.63 10.53 15.26
N GLU A 716 -53.93 10.26 14.18
CA GLU A 716 -52.51 10.47 14.00
C GLU A 716 -52.07 11.78 14.66
N LEU A 717 -51.19 11.71 15.67
CA LEU A 717 -50.53 12.90 16.18
C LEU A 717 -49.94 13.64 15.01
N SER A 718 -50.35 14.91 14.79
CA SER A 718 -49.79 15.70 13.69
C SER A 718 -48.26 15.64 13.76
N GLY A 719 -47.62 15.43 12.63
CA GLY A 719 -46.16 15.23 12.56
C GLY A 719 -45.36 16.28 13.34
N GLU A 720 -45.89 17.53 13.44
CA GLU A 720 -45.28 18.62 14.18
C GLU A 720 -45.28 18.41 15.71
N VAL A 721 -46.31 17.80 16.27
CA VAL A 721 -46.39 17.49 17.70
C VAL A 721 -45.41 16.35 18.04
N ALA A 722 -45.33 15.33 17.19
CA ALA A 722 -44.35 14.25 17.33
C ALA A 722 -42.90 14.78 17.29
N GLU A 723 -42.61 15.68 16.36
CA GLU A 723 -41.32 16.34 16.22
C GLU A 723 -40.92 17.14 17.47
N SER A 724 -41.87 17.91 18.03
CA SER A 724 -41.64 18.70 19.23
C SER A 724 -41.32 17.84 20.47
N ILE A 725 -42.01 16.70 20.61
CA ILE A 725 -41.75 15.75 21.73
C ILE A 725 -40.38 15.11 21.60
N ILE A 726 -40.02 14.67 20.40
CA ILE A 726 -38.71 14.09 20.12
C ILE A 726 -37.60 15.11 20.41
N LEU A 727 -37.70 16.31 19.89
CA LEU A 727 -36.72 17.39 20.13
C LEU A 727 -36.59 17.73 21.61
N LYS A 728 -37.66 17.72 22.38
CA LYS A 728 -37.64 17.92 23.83
C LYS A 728 -36.91 16.77 24.56
N THR A 729 -37.04 15.54 24.07
CA THR A 729 -36.37 14.38 24.62
C THR A 729 -34.86 14.42 24.30
N LEU A 730 -34.51 14.72 23.06
CA LEU A 730 -33.11 14.86 22.64
C LEU A 730 -32.38 15.94 23.44
N ARG A 731 -33.02 17.11 23.70
CA ARG A 731 -32.47 18.17 24.52
C ARG A 731 -32.24 17.79 26.00
N LYS A 732 -32.95 16.76 26.47
CA LYS A 732 -32.71 16.21 27.83
C LYS A 732 -31.55 15.24 27.85
N GLN A 733 -31.29 14.57 26.73
CA GLN A 733 -30.32 13.49 26.64
C GLN A 733 -28.95 13.96 26.15
N PHE A 734 -28.93 14.91 25.23
CA PHE A 734 -27.70 15.44 24.62
C PHE A 734 -27.48 16.89 25.05
N ALA A 735 -26.22 17.26 25.23
CA ALA A 735 -25.84 18.63 25.53
C ALA A 735 -26.29 19.59 24.41
N PRO A 736 -26.77 20.80 24.73
CA PRO A 736 -27.17 21.78 23.73
C PRO A 736 -26.07 22.10 22.74
N GLU A 737 -24.82 22.11 23.19
CA GLU A 737 -23.67 22.36 22.36
C GLU A 737 -23.53 21.31 21.23
N PHE A 738 -23.70 20.05 21.58
CA PHE A 738 -23.66 18.94 20.60
C PHE A 738 -24.79 19.06 19.56
N LEU A 739 -26.02 19.30 20.00
CA LEU A 739 -27.17 19.43 19.09
C LEU A 739 -27.06 20.63 18.14
N ASN A 740 -26.43 21.73 18.58
CA ASN A 740 -26.23 22.92 17.76
C ASN A 740 -25.14 22.77 16.70
N ARG A 741 -24.29 21.74 16.80
CA ARG A 741 -23.24 21.43 15.82
C ARG A 741 -23.70 20.50 14.70
N LEU A 742 -24.86 19.86 14.88
CA LEU A 742 -25.49 19.06 13.83
C LEU A 742 -26.02 19.96 12.71
N ASP A 743 -25.84 19.53 11.47
CA ASP A 743 -26.39 20.23 10.31
C ASP A 743 -27.94 20.09 10.24
N ASP A 744 -28.42 18.89 10.61
CA ASP A 744 -29.87 18.64 10.71
C ASP A 744 -30.18 17.42 11.59
N ILE A 745 -31.38 17.42 12.17
CA ILE A 745 -31.97 16.28 12.87
C ILE A 745 -33.09 15.74 12.00
N ILE A 746 -32.87 14.58 11.42
CA ILE A 746 -33.73 13.95 10.42
C ILE A 746 -34.61 12.90 11.07
N MET A 747 -35.92 13.10 11.01
CA MET A 747 -36.88 12.18 11.59
C MET A 747 -37.37 11.18 10.55
N PHE A 748 -37.43 9.92 10.97
CA PHE A 748 -37.95 8.81 10.19
C PHE A 748 -39.36 8.48 10.64
N ASN A 749 -40.27 8.40 9.67
CA ASN A 749 -41.66 8.04 9.92
C ASN A 749 -41.77 6.53 10.19
N PRO A 750 -42.75 6.12 11.05
CA PRO A 750 -43.10 4.71 11.16
C PRO A 750 -43.63 4.20 9.82
N LEU A 751 -43.40 2.94 9.52
CA LEU A 751 -43.89 2.28 8.31
C LEU A 751 -45.37 1.90 8.48
N ASN A 752 -46.13 1.97 7.41
CA ASN A 752 -47.50 1.44 7.30
C ASN A 752 -47.51 0.15 6.46
N LYS A 753 -48.67 -0.53 6.37
CA LYS A 753 -48.81 -1.76 5.59
C LYS A 753 -48.50 -1.58 4.10
N ASP A 754 -48.93 -0.44 3.52
CA ASP A 754 -48.68 -0.17 2.09
C ASP A 754 -47.19 0.00 1.80
N SER A 755 -46.48 0.69 2.73
CA SER A 755 -45.01 0.80 2.63
C SER A 755 -44.32 -0.55 2.82
N ALA A 756 -44.86 -1.41 3.69
CA ALA A 756 -44.34 -2.74 3.89
C ALA A 756 -44.50 -3.62 2.64
N MET A 757 -45.59 -3.45 1.88
CA MET A 757 -45.78 -4.15 0.61
C MET A 757 -44.73 -3.72 -0.42
N GLN A 758 -44.49 -2.44 -0.59
CA GLN A 758 -43.47 -1.92 -1.50
C GLN A 758 -42.06 -2.39 -1.10
N ILE A 759 -41.78 -2.46 0.20
CA ILE A 759 -40.47 -2.99 0.69
C ILE A 759 -40.38 -4.49 0.39
N ALA A 760 -41.46 -5.24 0.57
CA ALA A 760 -41.46 -6.67 0.22
C ALA A 760 -41.20 -6.90 -1.27
N GLU A 761 -41.78 -6.08 -2.16
CA GLU A 761 -41.51 -6.16 -3.60
C GLU A 761 -40.05 -5.94 -3.94
N ILE A 762 -39.37 -4.95 -3.30
CA ILE A 762 -37.95 -4.67 -3.52
C ILE A 762 -37.12 -5.86 -3.03
N GLU A 763 -37.37 -6.37 -1.83
CA GLU A 763 -36.60 -7.52 -1.27
C GLU A 763 -36.83 -8.80 -2.10
N LEU A 764 -38.03 -9.03 -2.60
CA LEU A 764 -38.35 -10.16 -3.50
C LEU A 764 -37.69 -10.00 -4.87
N HIS A 765 -37.65 -8.77 -5.40
CA HIS A 765 -36.90 -8.50 -6.63
C HIS A 765 -35.40 -8.76 -6.46
N ASP A 766 -34.83 -8.29 -5.36
CA ASP A 766 -33.40 -8.54 -5.02
C ASP A 766 -33.13 -10.05 -4.82
N LEU A 767 -34.08 -10.78 -4.23
CA LEU A 767 -33.99 -12.24 -4.10
C LEU A 767 -33.96 -12.90 -5.49
N ASN A 768 -34.89 -12.54 -6.35
CA ASN A 768 -34.96 -13.09 -7.70
C ASN A 768 -33.70 -12.77 -8.54
N GLN A 769 -33.12 -11.57 -8.41
CA GLN A 769 -31.85 -11.24 -9.07
C GLN A 769 -30.70 -12.13 -8.59
N ARG A 770 -30.62 -12.41 -7.29
CA ARG A 770 -29.61 -13.33 -6.74
C ARG A 770 -29.81 -14.76 -7.24
N MET A 771 -31.06 -15.20 -7.37
CA MET A 771 -31.39 -16.53 -7.90
C MET A 771 -31.05 -16.66 -9.38
N MET A 772 -31.34 -15.62 -10.18
CA MET A 772 -30.99 -15.58 -11.62
C MET A 772 -29.47 -15.71 -11.85
N GLN A 773 -28.63 -15.16 -10.97
CA GLN A 773 -27.19 -15.35 -11.05
C GLN A 773 -26.75 -16.81 -10.89
N ASN A 774 -27.56 -17.60 -10.18
CA ASN A 774 -27.36 -19.04 -9.97
C ASN A 774 -28.16 -19.91 -10.96
N GLY A 775 -28.82 -19.30 -11.95
CA GLY A 775 -29.60 -20.00 -12.98
C GLY A 775 -31.05 -20.36 -12.60
N PHE A 776 -31.56 -19.81 -11.48
CA PHE A 776 -32.90 -20.05 -10.99
C PHE A 776 -33.79 -18.80 -11.15
N ASN A 777 -35.08 -18.95 -11.37
CA ASN A 777 -36.05 -17.89 -11.45
C ASN A 777 -37.26 -18.19 -10.58
N ILE A 778 -37.71 -17.21 -9.79
CA ILE A 778 -38.92 -17.35 -8.95
C ILE A 778 -39.96 -16.28 -9.27
N GLU A 779 -41.18 -16.68 -9.47
CA GLU A 779 -42.34 -15.80 -9.59
C GLU A 779 -43.24 -15.96 -8.37
N VAL A 780 -43.51 -14.86 -7.67
CA VAL A 780 -44.27 -14.82 -6.43
C VAL A 780 -45.65 -14.19 -6.66
N ASP A 781 -46.71 -14.95 -6.45
CA ASP A 781 -48.07 -14.48 -6.59
C ASP A 781 -48.41 -13.34 -5.61
N GLU A 782 -49.31 -12.45 -6.00
CA GLU A 782 -49.76 -11.32 -5.18
C GLU A 782 -50.36 -11.78 -3.84
N SER A 783 -51.09 -12.92 -3.84
CA SER A 783 -51.60 -13.55 -2.64
C SER A 783 -50.49 -13.98 -1.66
N ALA A 784 -49.35 -14.48 -2.20
CA ALA A 784 -48.19 -14.86 -1.41
C ALA A 784 -47.47 -13.65 -0.82
N LYS A 785 -47.33 -12.59 -1.60
CA LYS A 785 -46.78 -11.32 -1.10
C LYS A 785 -47.62 -10.75 0.05
N GLN A 786 -48.97 -10.71 -0.12
CA GLN A 786 -49.89 -10.23 0.91
C GLN A 786 -49.78 -11.05 2.20
N LEU A 787 -49.71 -12.38 2.10
CA LEU A 787 -49.56 -13.26 3.25
C LEU A 787 -48.24 -13.03 3.98
N ILE A 788 -47.13 -12.90 3.24
CA ILE A 788 -45.81 -12.62 3.78
C ILE A 788 -45.79 -11.30 4.55
N VAL A 789 -46.44 -10.27 4.00
CA VAL A 789 -46.55 -8.96 4.64
C VAL A 789 -47.45 -9.02 5.87
N ASP A 790 -48.62 -9.69 5.79
CA ASP A 790 -49.53 -9.79 6.91
C ASP A 790 -48.94 -10.59 8.11
N LYS A 791 -48.17 -11.61 7.84
CA LYS A 791 -47.44 -12.37 8.89
C LYS A 791 -46.15 -11.66 9.37
N GLY A 792 -45.54 -10.88 8.49
CA GLY A 792 -44.22 -10.31 8.74
C GLY A 792 -44.21 -8.87 9.22
N PHE A 793 -45.25 -8.10 8.96
CA PHE A 793 -45.30 -6.69 9.34
C PHE A 793 -45.68 -6.52 10.82
N ASP A 794 -44.77 -6.03 11.62
CA ASP A 794 -45.03 -5.55 12.98
C ASP A 794 -44.65 -4.07 13.06
N ALA A 795 -45.60 -3.25 13.44
CA ALA A 795 -45.38 -1.80 13.61
C ALA A 795 -44.30 -1.45 14.63
N GLN A 796 -43.89 -2.40 15.51
CA GLN A 796 -42.82 -2.20 16.48
C GLN A 796 -41.42 -2.44 15.90
N TYR A 797 -41.27 -3.44 15.02
CA TYR A 797 -40.00 -3.91 14.48
C TYR A 797 -39.76 -3.49 13.02
N GLY A 798 -40.79 -2.93 12.37
CA GLY A 798 -40.76 -2.39 11.01
C GLY A 798 -40.33 -3.42 9.96
N ALA A 799 -39.49 -3.01 9.01
CA ALA A 799 -39.01 -3.88 7.93
C ALA A 799 -38.10 -5.03 8.37
N ARG A 800 -37.57 -5.04 9.61
CA ARG A 800 -36.71 -6.11 10.08
C ARG A 800 -37.48 -7.42 10.32
N SER A 801 -38.71 -7.33 10.79
CA SER A 801 -39.65 -8.47 10.92
C SER A 801 -40.08 -8.99 9.55
N LEU A 802 -40.29 -8.11 8.58
CA LEU A 802 -40.66 -8.45 7.21
C LEU A 802 -39.57 -9.30 6.52
N LYS A 803 -38.32 -8.93 6.65
CA LYS A 803 -37.18 -9.69 6.09
C LYS A 803 -37.10 -11.12 6.67
N ARG A 804 -37.34 -11.27 7.97
CA ARG A 804 -37.42 -12.59 8.61
C ARG A 804 -38.63 -13.39 8.10
N SER A 805 -39.76 -12.71 7.83
CA SER A 805 -40.94 -13.36 7.28
C SER A 805 -40.69 -13.89 5.86
N ILE A 806 -40.01 -13.10 5.02
CA ILE A 806 -39.59 -13.53 3.67
C ILE A 806 -38.70 -14.78 3.79
N GLN A 807 -37.69 -14.71 4.65
CA GLN A 807 -36.80 -15.86 4.86
C GLN A 807 -37.57 -17.11 5.25
N HIS A 808 -38.40 -17.04 6.28
CA HIS A 808 -39.05 -18.22 6.87
C HIS A 808 -40.22 -18.76 6.02
N ASN A 809 -40.98 -17.87 5.35
CA ASN A 809 -42.13 -18.30 4.56
C ASN A 809 -41.81 -18.54 3.09
N LEU A 810 -40.67 -18.04 2.57
CA LEU A 810 -40.33 -18.18 1.15
C LEU A 810 -38.96 -18.80 0.93
N GLU A 811 -37.83 -18.19 1.53
CA GLU A 811 -36.48 -18.66 1.24
C GLU A 811 -36.24 -20.10 1.79
N ASP A 812 -36.69 -20.40 3.04
CA ASP A 812 -36.52 -21.74 3.64
C ASP A 812 -37.29 -22.83 2.83
N PRO A 813 -38.61 -22.69 2.51
CA PRO A 813 -39.33 -23.66 1.68
C PRO A 813 -38.77 -23.77 0.26
N LEU A 814 -38.28 -22.68 -0.30
CA LEU A 814 -37.66 -22.68 -1.62
C LEU A 814 -36.35 -23.46 -1.64
N CYS A 815 -35.55 -23.32 -0.60
CA CYS A 815 -34.32 -24.07 -0.46
C CYS A 815 -34.58 -25.58 -0.39
N ASP A 816 -35.57 -25.98 0.43
CA ASP A 816 -35.98 -27.38 0.56
C ASP A 816 -36.48 -27.93 -0.80
N PHE A 817 -37.30 -27.16 -1.52
CA PHE A 817 -37.83 -27.55 -2.82
C PHE A 817 -36.75 -27.71 -3.92
N ILE A 818 -35.77 -26.77 -3.97
CA ILE A 818 -34.63 -26.84 -4.89
C ILE A 818 -33.77 -28.10 -4.58
N MET A 819 -33.61 -28.46 -3.31
CA MET A 819 -32.84 -29.65 -2.94
C MET A 819 -33.57 -30.96 -3.35
N GLU A 820 -34.88 -30.96 -3.34
CA GLU A 820 -35.72 -32.12 -3.79
C GLU A 820 -35.82 -32.19 -5.32
N HIS A 821 -35.75 -31.04 -6.03
CA HIS A 821 -35.94 -30.96 -7.48
C HIS A 821 -34.78 -30.19 -8.17
N PRO A 822 -33.55 -30.71 -8.18
CA PRO A 822 -32.37 -29.97 -8.65
C PRO A 822 -32.35 -29.64 -10.16
N GLU A 823 -33.21 -30.30 -10.96
CA GLU A 823 -33.31 -30.05 -12.41
C GLU A 823 -34.29 -28.92 -12.78
N GLN A 824 -35.06 -28.44 -11.81
CA GLN A 824 -36.04 -27.37 -12.07
C GLN A 824 -35.37 -25.99 -11.89
N THR A 825 -35.59 -25.09 -12.86
CA THR A 825 -35.01 -23.76 -12.89
C THR A 825 -36.02 -22.64 -12.72
N GLU A 826 -37.32 -22.94 -12.89
CA GLU A 826 -38.42 -21.97 -12.73
C GLU A 826 -39.35 -22.40 -11.61
N PHE A 827 -39.64 -21.48 -10.68
CA PHE A 827 -40.42 -21.75 -9.49
C PHE A 827 -41.56 -20.73 -9.39
N HIS A 828 -42.73 -21.20 -8.93
CA HIS A 828 -43.91 -20.37 -8.67
C HIS A 828 -44.31 -20.54 -7.19
N ALA A 829 -44.39 -19.38 -6.49
CA ALA A 829 -44.85 -19.36 -5.10
C ALA A 829 -46.32 -18.90 -5.01
N LYS A 830 -47.18 -19.81 -4.52
CA LYS A 830 -48.64 -19.62 -4.35
C LYS A 830 -49.06 -19.81 -2.90
N VAL A 831 -50.25 -19.39 -2.54
CA VAL A 831 -50.86 -19.60 -1.22
C VAL A 831 -51.83 -20.79 -1.27
N ILE A 832 -51.58 -21.81 -0.45
CA ILE A 832 -52.48 -22.92 -0.21
C ILE A 832 -52.59 -23.10 1.33
N ASP A 833 -53.79 -23.11 1.87
CA ASP A 833 -54.07 -23.31 3.31
C ASP A 833 -53.25 -22.36 4.24
N GLU A 834 -53.23 -21.04 3.91
CA GLU A 834 -52.49 -19.99 4.64
C GLU A 834 -50.97 -20.23 4.73
N LYS A 835 -50.41 -21.02 3.83
CA LYS A 835 -48.96 -21.23 3.68
C LYS A 835 -48.52 -20.94 2.27
N VAL A 836 -47.27 -20.47 2.13
CA VAL A 836 -46.65 -20.29 0.82
C VAL A 836 -46.18 -21.70 0.40
N VAL A 837 -46.64 -22.17 -0.75
CA VAL A 837 -46.24 -23.42 -1.36
C VAL A 837 -45.54 -23.11 -2.67
N ILE A 838 -44.47 -23.82 -2.96
CA ILE A 838 -43.62 -23.68 -4.13
C ILE A 838 -43.93 -24.82 -5.09
N GLU A 839 -44.14 -24.48 -6.34
CA GLU A 839 -44.43 -25.42 -7.44
C GLU A 839 -43.40 -25.24 -8.55
#